data_e1560a3bff6463a225f284671775ae72
#
_entry.id   e1560a3bff6463a225f284671775ae72
#
_cell.length_a   1.000
_cell.length_b   1.000
_cell.length_c   1.000
_cell.angle_alpha   90.00
_cell.angle_beta   90.00
_cell.angle_gamma   90.00
#
_symmetry.space_group_name_H-M   'P 1'
#
loop_
_entity.id
_entity.type
_entity.pdbx_description
1 polymer ?
#
loop_
_entity_poly.entity_id
_entity_poly.type
_entity_poly.pdbx_seq_one_letter_code
_entity_poly.pdbx_strand_id
1 'polypeptide(L)'
;DPDEIVDESAYDRDYQLPNSPERDSDHELTTDAYTDSEGSDDSDSDEENDDVGHHAAYDDETQERDEPGGSTTGTTIVPSTDTNAKSVATAGAKLMPVGEEERTSGEGRAEEEERGELAPRRTGLRKKQDPSYQYRFGFTQTSGEKSTPKPPPKGVTWKDTMPTTPATAAPQPEEGMPNGTEVDSARKAIFGLIFTQMSAKTGIKKHGQAAVNALKKEFEQFRSMSVLEPLDAFKLTEEQKAASLRALSVIKEKRNGSLKGRTVADGSSQKGKYPKEQTGSPTIANDALFMTILIDAHEKRDVATADITGAYLHAHMKDFVTMRFTGWAVDLLCEVNPEYKKHVVFEGKVKVLYVRCNKAIYGCVMSGLLWYELFSGTLEKRGFVINPYDFCVANALIEGSQCTVGWFVDDTKISHAKAGVVTEIIAALESNFGKMTVTRGPRHDFLGMQIEYHGDGTASIHMPAYIQEAIDESGLQIHTNSPSPCSGTLLKIDPDSPALGRKRAQTFHSVVAKLIYVGTRTRTDILLALGFLCGRVSTPTEQDEKKLKRLLEYLRGTKEMPLRLGADSLNHFMTWVDASFAIHDDMRSHTGGVISFGRGGIICKSKKQSINTKSSTEAELIGASDYLPHTLYVKMFMEAQGYPISKAT
;
A
#
# COMPACT_ATOMS: atom_id res chain seq x y z
N ASP A 1 4.86 -10.53 6.72
CA ASP A 1 5.64 -11.37 5.82
C ASP A 1 5.83 -10.58 4.53
N PRO A 2 7.06 -10.17 4.12
CA PRO A 2 7.29 -9.35 2.93
C PRO A 2 6.87 -10.04 1.62
N ASP A 3 6.36 -11.24 1.72
CA ASP A 3 5.86 -12.05 0.60
C ASP A 3 4.34 -11.96 0.38
N GLU A 4 3.61 -11.16 1.17
CA GLU A 4 2.18 -11.04 0.94
C GLU A 4 1.84 -10.09 -0.20
N ILE A 5 0.82 -10.47 -0.97
CA ILE A 5 0.25 -9.65 -2.03
C ILE A 5 -0.11 -8.30 -1.43
N VAL A 6 0.53 -7.26 -1.90
CA VAL A 6 0.07 -5.90 -1.63
C VAL A 6 -1.34 -5.83 -2.18
N ASP A 7 -2.29 -5.53 -1.32
CA ASP A 7 -3.68 -5.33 -1.70
C ASP A 7 -3.72 -4.30 -2.84
N GLU A 8 -4.28 -4.69 -4.00
CA GLU A 8 -4.45 -3.80 -5.15
C GLU A 8 -5.17 -2.50 -4.80
N SER A 9 -5.94 -2.48 -3.70
CA SER A 9 -6.58 -1.27 -3.19
C SER A 9 -5.57 -0.20 -2.76
N ALA A 10 -4.35 -0.57 -2.42
CA ALA A 10 -3.29 0.37 -2.06
C ALA A 10 -2.67 1.06 -3.29
N TYR A 11 -2.71 0.41 -4.45
CA TYR A 11 -2.20 0.96 -5.71
C TYR A 11 -3.23 1.80 -6.47
N ASP A 12 -4.52 1.50 -6.30
CA ASP A 12 -5.61 2.22 -6.99
C ASP A 12 -5.90 3.61 -6.39
N ARG A 13 -5.29 3.94 -5.26
CA ARG A 13 -5.59 5.21 -4.56
C ARG A 13 -4.99 6.44 -5.23
N ASP A 14 -3.93 6.27 -6.01
CA ASP A 14 -3.25 7.38 -6.67
C ASP A 14 -3.37 7.37 -8.22
N TYR A 15 -4.03 6.34 -8.81
CA TYR A 15 -4.09 6.19 -10.26
C TYR A 15 -5.48 5.73 -10.71
N GLN A 16 -6.34 6.68 -11.08
CA GLN A 16 -7.54 6.37 -11.85
C GLN A 16 -7.19 6.29 -13.34
N LEU A 17 -7.34 5.10 -13.91
CA LEU A 17 -7.44 4.94 -15.36
C LEU A 17 -8.72 5.61 -15.85
N PRO A 18 -8.72 6.26 -17.03
CA PRO A 18 -9.91 6.90 -17.59
C PRO A 18 -11.04 5.87 -17.79
N ASN A 19 -12.25 6.28 -17.44
CA ASN A 19 -13.48 5.50 -17.54
C ASN A 19 -13.65 4.89 -18.93
N SER A 20 -13.85 3.58 -18.98
CA SER A 20 -14.37 2.91 -20.18
C SER A 20 -15.83 3.30 -20.39
N PRO A 21 -16.28 3.54 -21.62
CA PRO A 21 -17.67 3.85 -21.90
C PRO A 21 -18.58 2.67 -21.58
N GLU A 22 -19.75 2.99 -21.04
CA GLU A 22 -20.86 2.06 -20.80
C GLU A 22 -21.20 1.28 -22.08
N ARG A 23 -21.33 -0.03 -21.95
CA ARG A 23 -21.89 -0.89 -22.98
C ARG A 23 -23.35 -1.13 -22.66
N ASP A 24 -24.20 -0.69 -23.58
CA ASP A 24 -25.57 -1.14 -23.69
C ASP A 24 -25.65 -2.66 -23.90
N SER A 25 -26.52 -3.28 -23.14
CA SER A 25 -26.94 -4.67 -23.27
C SER A 25 -27.86 -4.79 -24.48
N ASP A 26 -27.52 -5.68 -25.39
CA ASP A 26 -28.43 -6.61 -26.06
C ASP A 26 -27.73 -7.25 -27.26
N HIS A 27 -27.35 -8.51 -27.10
CA HIS A 27 -27.41 -9.49 -28.20
C HIS A 27 -27.11 -10.91 -27.66
N GLU A 28 -28.06 -11.77 -27.92
CA GLU A 28 -28.00 -13.22 -27.74
C GLU A 28 -26.80 -13.85 -28.50
N LEU A 29 -26.11 -14.78 -27.84
CA LEU A 29 -25.09 -15.61 -28.48
C LEU A 29 -25.52 -17.07 -28.48
N THR A 30 -25.78 -17.54 -29.66
CA THR A 30 -25.93 -18.93 -30.04
C THR A 30 -24.62 -19.70 -29.86
N THR A 31 -24.77 -20.91 -29.36
CA THR A 31 -23.74 -21.94 -29.24
C THR A 31 -23.36 -22.50 -30.59
N ASP A 32 -22.07 -22.57 -30.89
CA ASP A 32 -21.54 -23.56 -31.82
C ASP A 32 -20.23 -24.18 -31.33
N ALA A 33 -20.25 -25.48 -31.50
CA ALA A 33 -19.23 -26.43 -31.11
C ALA A 33 -18.00 -26.40 -32.04
N TYR A 34 -16.81 -26.60 -31.46
CA TYR A 34 -15.65 -27.00 -32.24
C TYR A 34 -15.11 -28.34 -31.79
N THR A 35 -15.16 -29.25 -32.74
CA THR A 35 -14.63 -30.62 -32.76
C THR A 35 -13.12 -30.61 -32.98
N ASP A 36 -12.47 -31.56 -32.29
CA ASP A 36 -11.09 -31.98 -32.50
C ASP A 36 -10.93 -32.59 -33.90
N SER A 37 -9.78 -32.35 -34.54
CA SER A 37 -9.21 -33.26 -35.53
C SER A 37 -7.69 -33.29 -35.40
N GLU A 38 -7.21 -34.48 -35.11
CA GLU A 38 -5.82 -34.91 -35.24
C GLU A 38 -5.40 -34.98 -36.72
N GLY A 39 -4.13 -34.74 -36.98
CA GLY A 39 -3.51 -34.98 -38.28
C GLY A 39 -1.99 -34.91 -38.18
N SER A 40 -1.41 -36.07 -38.27
CA SER A 40 0.01 -36.41 -38.42
C SER A 40 0.58 -35.97 -39.78
N ASP A 41 1.86 -35.76 -39.84
CA ASP A 41 2.90 -36.43 -40.63
C ASP A 41 4.09 -35.51 -41.02
N ASP A 42 5.21 -36.06 -40.68
CA ASP A 42 6.48 -36.31 -41.33
C ASP A 42 7.07 -35.36 -42.41
N SER A 43 8.32 -35.07 -42.22
CA SER A 43 9.50 -35.53 -42.97
C SER A 43 10.61 -34.48 -43.13
N ASP A 44 11.76 -34.92 -42.70
CA ASP A 44 13.13 -34.86 -43.25
C ASP A 44 13.57 -33.72 -44.18
N SER A 45 14.73 -33.15 -43.85
CA SER A 45 16.02 -33.40 -44.51
C SER A 45 17.08 -32.39 -44.16
N ASP A 46 18.17 -32.89 -43.64
CA ASP A 46 19.60 -32.71 -43.91
C ASP A 46 20.08 -31.44 -44.68
N GLU A 47 21.11 -30.82 -44.16
CA GLU A 47 22.46 -30.80 -44.74
C GLU A 47 23.46 -29.98 -43.90
N GLU A 48 24.53 -30.64 -43.65
CA GLU A 48 25.89 -30.39 -43.23
C GLU A 48 26.57 -29.14 -43.82
N ASN A 49 27.51 -28.58 -43.12
CA ASN A 49 28.98 -28.60 -43.30
C ASN A 49 29.66 -27.60 -42.35
N ASP A 50 30.57 -28.14 -41.56
CA ASP A 50 32.04 -28.02 -41.61
C ASP A 50 32.62 -26.57 -41.65
N ASP A 51 33.62 -26.16 -40.94
CA ASP A 51 34.88 -26.85 -40.53
C ASP A 51 35.76 -25.89 -39.70
N VAL A 52 36.60 -26.50 -38.81
CA VAL A 52 37.99 -26.12 -38.42
C VAL A 52 38.20 -24.81 -37.64
N GLY A 53 38.83 -24.73 -36.53
CA GLY A 53 39.81 -25.58 -35.83
C GLY A 53 40.80 -24.78 -35.05
N HIS A 54 41.41 -25.43 -34.12
CA HIS A 54 42.70 -25.20 -33.44
C HIS A 54 42.74 -24.35 -32.15
N HIS A 55 42.83 -25.09 -31.05
CA HIS A 55 44.01 -25.39 -30.19
C HIS A 55 44.73 -24.16 -29.57
N ALA A 56 44.83 -24.10 -28.27
CA ALA A 56 45.82 -24.80 -27.46
C ALA A 56 45.52 -24.70 -25.97
N ALA A 57 45.61 -25.84 -25.35
CA ALA A 57 45.75 -26.03 -23.92
C ALA A 57 47.19 -25.65 -23.46
N TYR A 58 47.33 -25.33 -22.21
CA TYR A 58 48.45 -25.80 -21.39
C TYR A 58 48.02 -25.85 -19.92
N ASP A 59 48.20 -27.03 -19.37
CA ASP A 59 48.28 -27.50 -18.00
C ASP A 59 49.34 -26.69 -17.21
N ASP A 60 49.39 -26.64 -15.95
CA ASP A 60 49.34 -27.60 -14.87
C ASP A 60 50.21 -27.09 -13.70
N GLU A 61 49.97 -27.70 -12.54
CA GLU A 61 50.82 -27.94 -11.37
C GLU A 61 50.98 -26.83 -10.28
N THR A 62 50.24 -27.09 -9.22
CA THR A 62 50.71 -27.48 -7.87
C THR A 62 51.96 -26.85 -7.29
N GLN A 63 51.88 -26.29 -6.12
CA GLN A 63 52.47 -26.89 -4.90
C GLN A 63 52.24 -26.05 -3.65
N GLU A 64 51.86 -26.81 -2.62
CA GLU A 64 51.90 -26.50 -1.20
C GLU A 64 53.29 -26.03 -0.72
N ARG A 65 53.29 -25.26 0.35
CA ARG A 65 53.96 -25.53 1.66
C ARG A 65 54.29 -24.28 2.46
N ASP A 66 53.84 -24.42 3.69
CA ASP A 66 54.54 -24.33 4.98
C ASP A 66 54.64 -22.96 5.65
N GLU A 67 53.94 -22.92 6.78
CA GLU A 67 54.38 -22.13 7.97
C GLU A 67 55.71 -22.62 8.50
N PRO A 68 56.46 -21.88 9.31
CA PRO A 68 56.13 -21.75 10.72
C PRO A 68 56.62 -20.50 11.49
N GLY A 69 55.88 -20.13 12.51
CA GLY A 69 56.34 -20.11 13.88
C GLY A 69 57.17 -18.95 14.44
N GLY A 70 56.73 -18.49 15.59
CA GLY A 70 57.56 -17.89 16.64
C GLY A 70 57.02 -16.53 17.12
N SER A 71 56.27 -16.46 18.16
CA SER A 71 56.61 -16.55 19.60
C SER A 71 56.99 -15.24 20.25
N THR A 72 56.20 -14.95 21.30
CA THR A 72 56.52 -14.28 22.62
C THR A 72 56.73 -12.77 22.58
N THR A 73 56.11 -12.00 23.44
CA THR A 73 55.90 -11.81 24.87
C THR A 73 54.95 -10.62 25.04
N GLY A 74 53.94 -10.53 25.79
CA GLY A 74 53.75 -10.70 27.18
C GLY A 74 54.08 -9.45 27.98
N THR A 75 53.10 -8.62 28.36
CA THR A 75 53.14 -7.98 29.67
C THR A 75 51.75 -7.43 30.04
N THR A 76 51.19 -8.02 31.03
CA THR A 76 50.05 -7.62 31.83
C THR A 76 50.49 -6.56 32.86
N ILE A 77 49.73 -5.49 33.08
CA ILE A 77 49.66 -4.76 34.33
C ILE A 77 48.25 -4.18 34.54
N VAL A 78 47.60 -4.63 35.59
CA VAL A 78 46.55 -4.06 36.41
C VAL A 78 47.06 -4.15 37.86
N PRO A 79 46.53 -3.45 38.87
CA PRO A 79 45.78 -2.21 39.06
C PRO A 79 46.36 -1.29 40.16
N SER A 80 45.68 -0.17 40.49
CA SER A 80 45.56 0.39 41.86
C SER A 80 44.57 1.55 41.85
N THR A 81 43.45 1.44 42.48
CA THR A 81 42.91 1.92 43.77
C THR A 81 43.64 3.13 44.35
N ASP A 82 42.91 4.23 44.57
CA ASP A 82 42.51 4.75 45.88
C ASP A 82 41.85 6.14 45.82
N THR A 83 40.66 6.18 46.34
CA THR A 83 40.09 7.02 47.42
C THR A 83 40.55 8.49 47.56
N ASN A 84 39.60 9.44 47.47
CA ASN A 84 39.20 10.14 48.70
C ASN A 84 37.97 11.04 48.55
N ALA A 85 37.11 10.91 49.50
CA ALA A 85 35.92 11.67 49.79
C ALA A 85 36.28 13.07 50.40
N LYS A 86 35.40 14.05 50.14
CA LYS A 86 34.97 14.98 51.18
C LYS A 86 33.68 15.69 50.78
N SER A 87 32.66 15.36 51.47
CA SER A 87 31.47 16.00 51.97
C SER A 87 31.61 17.47 52.44
N VAL A 88 30.59 18.28 52.15
CA VAL A 88 29.95 19.30 53.02
C VAL A 88 28.60 19.55 52.41
N ALA A 89 27.49 19.18 52.89
CA ALA A 89 26.57 19.47 53.96
C ALA A 89 25.90 20.86 53.89
N THR A 90 24.58 20.78 53.73
CA THR A 90 23.43 21.36 54.42
C THR A 90 23.10 22.86 54.37
N ALA A 91 21.87 23.12 53.92
CA ALA A 91 20.76 23.83 54.58
C ALA A 91 19.62 23.99 53.55
N GLY A 92 18.42 23.57 53.69
CA GLY A 92 17.54 23.30 54.83
C GLY A 92 16.61 24.47 55.14
N ALA A 93 15.37 24.56 54.54
CA ALA A 93 14.17 25.18 55.11
C ALA A 93 13.01 24.81 54.20
N LYS A 94 12.13 23.92 54.54
CA LYS A 94 10.90 23.89 55.37
C LYS A 94 9.89 24.99 54.96
N LEU A 95 8.83 24.53 54.26
CA LEU A 95 7.40 24.36 54.65
C LEU A 95 6.72 25.51 55.43
N MET A 96 5.61 25.98 54.97
CA MET A 96 4.23 25.72 55.36
C MET A 96 3.33 26.93 55.05
N PRO A 97 2.01 26.77 55.18
CA PRO A 97 1.01 27.20 54.20
C PRO A 97 0.06 28.27 54.79
N VAL A 98 -1.16 28.42 54.18
CA VAL A 98 -2.40 28.97 54.71
C VAL A 98 -2.73 30.39 54.31
N GLY A 99 -3.93 30.52 53.78
CA GLY A 99 -4.80 31.67 53.91
C GLY A 99 -5.91 31.72 52.90
N GLU A 100 -7.03 31.03 53.17
CA GLU A 100 -8.37 31.44 52.71
C GLU A 100 -8.70 32.80 53.33
N GLU A 101 -9.28 33.70 52.55
CA GLU A 101 -10.28 34.62 53.08
C GLU A 101 -11.26 35.09 51.98
N GLU A 102 -12.49 35.05 52.42
CA GLU A 102 -13.74 35.35 51.73
C GLU A 102 -14.00 36.87 51.63
N ARG A 103 -14.89 37.18 50.65
CA ARG A 103 -15.92 38.23 50.60
C ARG A 103 -15.45 39.70 50.53
N THR A 104 -16.01 40.38 49.56
CA THR A 104 -17.24 41.18 49.73
C THR A 104 -17.72 41.79 48.42
N SER A 105 -19.02 41.87 48.37
CA SER A 105 -19.96 42.55 47.47
C SER A 105 -19.67 44.03 47.18
N GLY A 106 -19.99 44.43 45.94
CA GLY A 106 -20.14 45.83 45.58
C GLY A 106 -21.00 46.03 44.37
N GLU A 107 -22.24 46.43 44.62
CA GLU A 107 -23.27 46.89 43.67
C GLU A 107 -22.86 48.15 42.91
N GLY A 108 -23.33 48.30 41.68
CA GLY A 108 -23.23 49.58 40.98
C GLY A 108 -23.73 49.57 39.55
N ARG A 109 -25.03 49.67 39.44
CA ARG A 109 -25.84 50.44 38.48
C ARG A 109 -25.60 50.46 36.99
N ALA A 110 -26.70 50.13 36.37
CA ALA A 110 -27.21 50.25 35.01
C ALA A 110 -26.91 51.55 34.24
N GLU A 111 -26.76 51.40 32.93
CA GLU A 111 -27.36 52.31 31.96
C GLU A 111 -27.86 51.50 30.76
N GLU A 112 -29.14 51.66 30.48
CA GLU A 112 -29.90 51.22 29.33
C GLU A 112 -29.50 52.04 28.11
N GLU A 113 -29.31 51.38 26.95
CA GLU A 113 -29.73 51.98 25.68
C GLU A 113 -30.30 50.92 24.75
N GLU A 114 -31.44 51.31 24.24
CA GLU A 114 -32.39 50.56 23.43
C GLU A 114 -31.93 50.30 21.98
N ARG A 115 -32.51 49.21 21.45
CA ARG A 115 -33.13 49.01 20.13
C ARG A 115 -32.42 48.13 19.14
N GLY A 116 -33.19 47.14 18.72
CA GLY A 116 -33.06 46.49 17.44
C GLY A 116 -33.57 45.05 17.42
N GLU A 117 -34.89 44.87 17.40
CA GLU A 117 -35.52 43.59 17.05
C GLU A 117 -35.07 43.14 15.67
N LEU A 118 -34.45 41.98 15.59
CA LEU A 118 -34.31 41.20 14.39
C LEU A 118 -34.81 39.77 14.62
N ALA A 119 -35.77 39.38 13.78
CA ALA A 119 -36.54 38.17 13.79
C ALA A 119 -35.68 36.87 13.83
N PRO A 120 -36.23 35.74 14.34
CA PRO A 120 -35.48 34.52 14.55
C PRO A 120 -35.18 33.84 13.21
N ARG A 121 -33.90 33.65 12.92
CA ARG A 121 -33.44 32.78 11.84
C ARG A 121 -33.65 31.31 12.24
N ARG A 122 -34.45 30.59 11.47
CA ARG A 122 -34.62 29.14 11.51
C ARG A 122 -33.25 28.47 11.45
N THR A 123 -32.82 27.88 12.54
CA THR A 123 -31.68 26.97 12.59
C THR A 123 -32.11 25.61 12.07
N GLY A 124 -31.96 25.39 10.76
CA GLY A 124 -31.93 24.05 10.21
C GLY A 124 -30.64 23.36 10.67
N LEU A 125 -30.77 22.40 11.55
CA LEU A 125 -29.66 21.49 11.91
C LEU A 125 -29.20 20.74 10.65
N ARG A 126 -28.16 21.25 9.99
CA ARG A 126 -27.33 20.41 9.10
C ARG A 126 -26.64 19.39 10.00
N LYS A 127 -26.93 18.11 9.80
CA LYS A 127 -26.10 17.02 10.32
C LYS A 127 -24.65 17.35 9.93
N LYS A 128 -23.80 17.57 10.92
CA LYS A 128 -22.35 17.67 10.72
C LYS A 128 -21.93 16.34 10.09
N GLN A 129 -21.46 16.38 8.85
CA GLN A 129 -20.70 15.26 8.28
C GLN A 129 -19.44 15.11 9.10
N ASP A 130 -19.12 13.88 9.45
CA ASP A 130 -17.93 13.52 10.21
C ASP A 130 -16.69 14.01 9.47
N PRO A 131 -15.87 14.90 10.03
CA PRO A 131 -14.68 15.43 9.37
C PRO A 131 -13.67 14.33 9.00
N SER A 132 -13.67 13.23 9.72
CA SER A 132 -12.75 12.10 9.48
C SER A 132 -12.89 11.49 8.09
N TYR A 133 -14.07 11.57 7.47
CA TYR A 133 -14.32 11.00 6.15
C TYR A 133 -13.61 11.75 5.01
N GLN A 134 -13.39 13.05 5.14
CA GLN A 134 -12.70 13.86 4.11
C GLN A 134 -11.18 13.68 4.11
N TYR A 135 -10.58 13.34 5.27
CA TYR A 135 -9.14 13.15 5.40
C TYR A 135 -8.67 11.71 5.10
N ARG A 136 -9.60 10.76 5.08
CA ARG A 136 -9.29 9.34 4.95
C ARG A 136 -8.64 8.94 3.63
N PHE A 137 -8.86 9.71 2.57
CA PHE A 137 -8.45 9.37 1.21
C PHE A 137 -7.49 10.36 0.56
N GLY A 138 -7.03 11.39 1.25
CA GLY A 138 -6.04 12.33 0.70
C GLY A 138 -6.45 13.05 -0.60
N PHE A 139 -7.69 12.87 -1.08
CA PHE A 139 -8.22 13.48 -2.29
C PHE A 139 -9.65 13.94 -2.08
N THR A 140 -9.89 15.21 -2.27
CA THR A 140 -11.20 15.68 -2.70
C THR A 140 -11.43 15.13 -4.09
N GLN A 141 -12.18 14.00 -4.21
CA GLN A 141 -12.92 13.78 -5.42
C GLN A 141 -13.87 14.97 -5.54
N THR A 142 -13.60 15.86 -6.45
CA THR A 142 -14.65 16.64 -7.06
C THR A 142 -15.52 15.65 -7.80
N SER A 143 -16.48 15.06 -7.08
CA SER A 143 -17.60 14.41 -7.71
C SER A 143 -18.24 15.47 -8.59
N GLY A 144 -18.07 15.32 -9.89
CA GLY A 144 -18.83 16.06 -10.86
C GLY A 144 -20.29 15.64 -10.76
N GLU A 145 -20.99 16.10 -9.71
CA GLU A 145 -22.43 16.22 -9.79
C GLU A 145 -22.69 17.26 -10.85
N LYS A 146 -23.24 16.83 -11.97
CA LYS A 146 -23.89 17.68 -12.95
C LYS A 146 -25.03 18.39 -12.24
N SER A 147 -24.72 19.53 -11.62
CA SER A 147 -25.73 20.48 -11.21
C SER A 147 -26.33 21.06 -12.48
N THR A 148 -27.58 20.74 -12.75
CA THR A 148 -28.40 21.49 -13.71
C THR A 148 -28.26 22.98 -13.38
N PRO A 149 -27.89 23.82 -14.34
CA PRO A 149 -27.73 25.26 -14.09
C PRO A 149 -29.09 25.86 -13.73
N LYS A 150 -29.14 26.52 -12.56
CA LYS A 150 -30.27 27.41 -12.23
C LYS A 150 -30.29 28.55 -13.25
N PRO A 151 -31.49 28.93 -13.72
CA PRO A 151 -31.60 30.05 -14.63
C PRO A 151 -31.05 31.35 -13.99
N PRO A 152 -30.34 32.19 -14.79
CA PRO A 152 -29.80 33.45 -14.27
C PRO A 152 -30.90 34.44 -13.93
N PRO A 153 -30.67 35.35 -12.97
CA PRO A 153 -31.60 36.41 -12.68
C PRO A 153 -31.70 37.34 -13.88
N LYS A 154 -32.92 37.71 -14.24
CA LYS A 154 -33.23 38.63 -15.35
C LYS A 154 -32.54 39.99 -15.07
N GLY A 155 -31.72 40.44 -16.03
CA GLY A 155 -31.36 41.82 -16.16
C GLY A 155 -29.88 42.18 -16.21
N VAL A 156 -29.04 41.52 -17.03
CA VAL A 156 -27.83 42.14 -17.61
C VAL A 156 -27.59 41.53 -18.98
N THR A 157 -27.79 42.33 -20.02
CA THR A 157 -27.44 42.03 -21.42
C THR A 157 -25.99 42.42 -21.65
N TRP A 158 -25.13 41.43 -21.90
CA TRP A 158 -23.85 41.69 -22.57
C TRP A 158 -23.97 41.22 -24.01
N LYS A 159 -24.08 42.18 -24.91
CA LYS A 159 -23.87 41.99 -26.32
C LYS A 159 -22.51 42.57 -26.72
N ASP A 160 -21.88 41.82 -27.62
CA ASP A 160 -20.77 42.22 -28.47
C ASP A 160 -19.36 42.20 -27.84
N THR A 161 -18.63 41.10 -28.05
CA THR A 161 -17.39 41.03 -28.85
C THR A 161 -16.72 39.68 -28.68
N MET A 162 -16.96 38.77 -29.64
CA MET A 162 -16.04 37.65 -29.91
C MET A 162 -15.96 37.45 -31.43
N PRO A 163 -14.77 37.36 -32.03
CA PRO A 163 -14.62 37.06 -33.45
C PRO A 163 -14.92 35.58 -33.71
N THR A 164 -15.77 35.34 -34.67
CA THR A 164 -16.10 34.04 -35.23
C THR A 164 -14.92 33.49 -36.03
N THR A 165 -14.32 32.39 -35.55
CA THR A 165 -13.50 31.50 -36.39
C THR A 165 -14.32 30.26 -36.76
N PRO A 166 -14.24 29.76 -38.00
CA PRO A 166 -15.11 28.71 -38.48
C PRO A 166 -14.71 27.34 -37.88
N ALA A 167 -15.72 26.56 -37.54
CA ALA A 167 -15.60 25.19 -37.08
C ALA A 167 -14.90 24.33 -38.12
N THR A 168 -13.73 23.83 -37.78
CA THR A 168 -13.07 22.73 -38.51
C THR A 168 -13.73 21.41 -38.10
N ALA A 169 -14.11 20.64 -39.11
CA ALA A 169 -14.78 19.36 -38.98
C ALA A 169 -13.99 18.39 -38.09
N ALA A 170 -14.70 17.67 -37.22
CA ALA A 170 -14.14 16.59 -36.43
C ALA A 170 -13.59 15.49 -37.35
N PRO A 171 -12.40 14.93 -37.06
CA PRO A 171 -11.90 13.78 -37.79
C PRO A 171 -12.75 12.55 -37.48
N GLN A 172 -13.05 11.79 -38.50
CA GLN A 172 -13.71 10.49 -38.40
C GLN A 172 -12.81 9.49 -37.69
N PRO A 173 -13.36 8.51 -36.93
CA PRO A 173 -12.53 7.50 -36.24
C PRO A 173 -11.90 6.57 -37.28
N GLU A 174 -10.58 6.45 -37.21
CA GLU A 174 -9.84 5.44 -37.97
C GLU A 174 -10.15 4.04 -37.42
N GLU A 175 -10.46 3.13 -38.33
CA GLU A 175 -10.62 1.70 -38.10
C GLU A 175 -9.30 1.10 -37.57
N GLY A 176 -9.33 0.47 -36.37
CA GLY A 176 -8.16 -0.22 -35.86
C GLY A 176 -8.09 -0.38 -34.36
N MET A 177 -9.21 -0.63 -33.67
CA MET A 177 -9.13 -1.08 -32.27
C MET A 177 -8.91 -2.60 -32.21
N PRO A 178 -7.91 -3.09 -31.44
CA PRO A 178 -7.66 -4.53 -31.32
C PRO A 178 -8.82 -5.22 -30.58
N ASN A 179 -9.19 -6.40 -31.08
CA ASN A 179 -10.26 -7.25 -30.54
C ASN A 179 -10.05 -7.57 -29.05
N GLY A 180 -11.14 -7.65 -28.28
CA GLY A 180 -11.15 -7.84 -26.82
C GLY A 180 -10.33 -9.03 -26.29
N THR A 181 -9.99 -10.00 -27.12
CA THR A 181 -9.10 -11.13 -26.79
C THR A 181 -7.62 -10.72 -26.63
N GLU A 182 -7.16 -9.68 -27.35
CA GLU A 182 -5.77 -9.19 -27.21
C GLU A 182 -5.59 -8.32 -25.96
N VAL A 183 -6.60 -7.56 -25.56
CA VAL A 183 -6.59 -6.77 -24.33
C VAL A 183 -6.56 -7.70 -23.09
N ASP A 184 -7.31 -8.80 -23.13
CA ASP A 184 -7.33 -9.81 -22.06
C ASP A 184 -6.01 -10.60 -21.95
N SER A 185 -5.36 -10.88 -23.08
CA SER A 185 -4.04 -11.52 -23.05
C SER A 185 -2.94 -10.57 -22.58
N ALA A 186 -3.04 -9.28 -22.89
CA ALA A 186 -2.13 -8.24 -22.39
C ALA A 186 -2.31 -8.01 -20.88
N ARG A 187 -3.56 -7.96 -20.38
CA ARG A 187 -3.84 -7.92 -18.94
C ARG A 187 -3.29 -9.14 -18.21
N LYS A 188 -3.46 -10.35 -18.76
CA LYS A 188 -2.89 -11.58 -18.18
C LYS A 188 -1.36 -11.58 -18.19
N ALA A 189 -0.72 -10.99 -19.20
CA ALA A 189 0.75 -10.87 -19.28
C ALA A 189 1.29 -9.83 -18.29
N ILE A 190 0.58 -8.71 -18.09
CA ILE A 190 0.92 -7.67 -17.10
C ILE A 190 0.77 -8.23 -15.68
N PHE A 191 -0.33 -8.93 -15.38
CA PHE A 191 -0.51 -9.63 -14.10
C PHE A 191 0.59 -10.65 -13.81
N GLY A 192 1.07 -11.38 -14.83
CA GLY A 192 2.15 -12.35 -14.67
C GLY A 192 3.55 -11.75 -14.44
N LEU A 193 3.77 -10.48 -14.83
CA LEU A 193 5.05 -9.79 -14.69
C LEU A 193 5.20 -9.06 -13.35
N ILE A 194 4.11 -8.55 -12.79
CA ILE A 194 4.14 -7.79 -11.52
C ILE A 194 4.17 -8.73 -10.31
N PHE A 195 3.63 -9.96 -10.44
CA PHE A 195 3.57 -10.92 -9.35
C PHE A 195 4.27 -12.22 -9.75
N THR A 196 5.17 -12.70 -8.90
CA THR A 196 5.77 -14.04 -8.98
C THR A 196 4.72 -15.17 -8.80
N GLN A 197 3.45 -14.86 -9.10
CA GLN A 197 2.32 -15.78 -9.04
C GLN A 197 2.05 -16.35 -10.40
N MET A 198 1.86 -17.65 -10.43
CA MET A 198 1.46 -18.38 -11.64
C MET A 198 0.15 -19.12 -11.39
N SER A 199 -0.64 -19.34 -12.42
CA SER A 199 -1.84 -20.19 -12.29
C SER A 199 -1.45 -21.56 -11.71
N ALA A 200 -2.32 -22.16 -10.90
CA ALA A 200 -2.04 -23.49 -10.34
C ALA A 200 -1.68 -24.51 -11.43
N LYS A 201 -2.34 -24.44 -12.60
CA LYS A 201 -2.01 -25.29 -13.77
C LYS A 201 -0.54 -25.12 -14.19
N THR A 202 -0.09 -23.88 -14.35
CA THR A 202 1.30 -23.55 -14.69
C THR A 202 2.26 -23.97 -13.57
N GLY A 203 1.89 -23.69 -12.30
CA GLY A 203 2.68 -24.06 -11.13
C GLY A 203 2.86 -25.57 -11.00
N ILE A 204 1.81 -26.34 -11.20
CA ILE A 204 1.88 -27.81 -11.19
C ILE A 204 2.73 -28.31 -12.36
N LYS A 205 2.60 -27.72 -13.55
CA LYS A 205 3.47 -28.08 -14.68
C LYS A 205 4.95 -27.79 -14.42
N LYS A 206 5.25 -26.66 -13.74
CA LYS A 206 6.64 -26.22 -13.46
C LYS A 206 7.26 -26.97 -12.27
N HIS A 207 6.50 -27.16 -11.19
CA HIS A 207 7.03 -27.62 -9.90
C HIS A 207 6.48 -28.99 -9.46
N GLY A 208 5.60 -29.62 -10.24
CA GLY A 208 5.07 -30.96 -9.99
C GLY A 208 4.40 -31.11 -8.62
N GLN A 209 4.79 -32.14 -7.89
CA GLN A 209 4.20 -32.51 -6.61
C GLN A 209 4.37 -31.43 -5.53
N ALA A 210 5.42 -30.62 -5.59
CA ALA A 210 5.65 -29.53 -4.63
C ALA A 210 4.52 -28.48 -4.70
N ALA A 211 4.07 -28.14 -5.92
CA ALA A 211 2.94 -27.23 -6.13
C ALA A 211 1.62 -27.84 -5.64
N VAL A 212 1.39 -29.14 -5.88
CA VAL A 212 0.22 -29.86 -5.38
C VAL A 212 0.20 -29.85 -3.85
N ASN A 213 1.34 -30.11 -3.21
CA ASN A 213 1.45 -30.10 -1.75
C ASN A 213 1.18 -28.71 -1.16
N ALA A 214 1.62 -27.64 -1.84
CA ALA A 214 1.33 -26.26 -1.41
C ALA A 214 -0.18 -25.96 -1.46
N LEU A 215 -0.88 -26.41 -2.49
CA LEU A 215 -2.35 -26.29 -2.60
C LEU A 215 -3.10 -27.16 -1.59
N LYS A 216 -2.62 -28.40 -1.35
CA LYS A 216 -3.18 -29.26 -0.28
C LYS A 216 -3.13 -28.58 1.07
N LYS A 217 -1.99 -27.95 1.41
CA LYS A 217 -1.82 -27.23 2.68
C LYS A 217 -2.84 -26.08 2.83
N GLU A 218 -3.14 -25.38 1.76
CA GLU A 218 -4.20 -24.35 1.75
C GLU A 218 -5.59 -24.97 2.01
N PHE A 219 -5.93 -26.07 1.33
CA PHE A 219 -7.21 -26.76 1.54
C PHE A 219 -7.34 -27.41 2.93
N GLU A 220 -6.23 -27.90 3.51
CA GLU A 220 -6.18 -28.37 4.89
C GLU A 220 -6.49 -27.23 5.86
N GLN A 221 -5.98 -26.01 5.61
CA GLN A 221 -6.34 -24.82 6.37
C GLN A 221 -7.83 -24.50 6.23
N PHE A 222 -8.39 -24.53 5.02
CA PHE A 222 -9.83 -24.34 4.83
C PHE A 222 -10.65 -25.36 5.61
N ARG A 223 -10.23 -26.62 5.64
CA ARG A 223 -10.88 -27.69 6.42
C ARG A 223 -10.78 -27.41 7.93
N SER A 224 -9.59 -27.15 8.46
CA SER A 224 -9.35 -26.94 9.87
C SER A 224 -10.11 -25.73 10.43
N MET A 225 -10.31 -24.68 9.62
CA MET A 225 -11.06 -23.49 9.98
C MET A 225 -12.54 -23.52 9.59
N SER A 226 -13.03 -24.64 9.02
CA SER A 226 -14.40 -24.81 8.54
C SER A 226 -14.85 -23.70 7.58
N VAL A 227 -13.96 -23.33 6.66
CA VAL A 227 -14.16 -22.22 5.71
C VAL A 227 -15.27 -22.53 4.71
N LEU A 228 -15.28 -23.78 4.20
CA LEU A 228 -16.16 -24.23 3.13
C LEU A 228 -17.13 -25.32 3.61
N GLU A 229 -18.38 -25.23 3.21
CA GLU A 229 -19.41 -26.21 3.42
C GLU A 229 -19.92 -26.74 2.07
N PRO A 230 -19.86 -28.05 1.80
CA PRO A 230 -20.32 -28.60 0.53
C PRO A 230 -21.83 -28.51 0.40
N LEU A 231 -22.30 -28.13 -0.78
CA LEU A 231 -23.71 -27.98 -1.09
C LEU A 231 -24.19 -29.11 -2.03
N ASP A 232 -25.44 -29.51 -1.83
CA ASP A 232 -26.14 -30.37 -2.78
C ASP A 232 -26.52 -29.57 -4.03
N ALA A 233 -25.84 -29.82 -5.15
CA ALA A 233 -26.04 -29.09 -6.40
C ALA A 233 -27.47 -29.19 -6.95
N PHE A 234 -28.23 -30.26 -6.58
CA PHE A 234 -29.60 -30.44 -7.02
C PHE A 234 -30.59 -29.55 -6.23
N LYS A 235 -30.16 -29.01 -5.08
CA LYS A 235 -30.98 -28.09 -4.27
C LYS A 235 -30.71 -26.62 -4.61
N LEU A 236 -29.67 -26.33 -5.40
CA LEU A 236 -29.36 -24.97 -5.84
C LEU A 236 -30.24 -24.60 -7.05
N THR A 237 -30.80 -23.39 -7.03
CA THR A 237 -31.46 -22.83 -8.21
C THR A 237 -30.43 -22.47 -9.29
N GLU A 238 -30.86 -22.34 -10.52
CA GLU A 238 -29.96 -21.95 -11.61
C GLU A 238 -29.34 -20.56 -11.38
N GLU A 239 -30.11 -19.62 -10.77
CA GLU A 239 -29.60 -18.30 -10.38
C GLU A 239 -28.49 -18.42 -9.32
N GLN A 240 -28.64 -19.33 -8.33
CA GLN A 240 -27.61 -19.57 -7.32
C GLN A 240 -26.35 -20.20 -7.91
N LYS A 241 -26.51 -21.13 -8.86
CA LYS A 241 -25.37 -21.71 -9.60
C LYS A 241 -24.66 -20.67 -10.43
N ALA A 242 -25.41 -19.83 -11.17
CA ALA A 242 -24.86 -18.74 -11.98
C ALA A 242 -24.17 -17.66 -11.14
N ALA A 243 -24.69 -17.38 -9.93
CA ALA A 243 -24.10 -16.43 -8.98
C ALA A 243 -22.87 -16.98 -8.23
N SER A 244 -22.60 -18.31 -8.33
CA SER A 244 -21.46 -18.92 -7.64
C SER A 244 -20.14 -18.43 -8.18
N LEU A 245 -19.27 -17.95 -7.28
CA LEU A 245 -17.95 -17.42 -7.63
C LEU A 245 -17.02 -18.56 -8.09
N ARG A 246 -16.27 -18.32 -9.14
CA ARG A 246 -15.29 -19.30 -9.59
C ARG A 246 -14.13 -19.37 -8.58
N ALA A 247 -13.68 -20.57 -8.27
CA ALA A 247 -12.47 -20.77 -7.50
C ALA A 247 -11.24 -20.62 -8.42
N LEU A 248 -10.35 -19.71 -8.08
CA LEU A 248 -9.07 -19.48 -8.76
C LEU A 248 -7.94 -19.91 -7.84
N SER A 249 -7.08 -20.80 -8.31
CA SER A 249 -5.91 -21.23 -7.54
C SER A 249 -4.62 -20.80 -8.22
N VAL A 250 -3.72 -20.24 -7.41
CA VAL A 250 -2.41 -19.73 -7.84
C VAL A 250 -1.31 -20.30 -6.97
N ILE A 251 -0.11 -20.36 -7.54
CA ILE A 251 1.14 -20.73 -6.83
C ILE A 251 2.06 -19.54 -6.86
N LYS A 252 2.58 -19.16 -5.70
CA LYS A 252 3.65 -18.17 -5.53
C LYS A 252 4.93 -18.89 -5.11
N GLU A 253 6.02 -18.64 -5.81
CA GLU A 253 7.36 -19.03 -5.39
C GLU A 253 7.92 -17.93 -4.49
N LYS A 254 8.26 -18.25 -3.25
CA LYS A 254 8.86 -17.33 -2.29
C LYS A 254 10.34 -17.12 -2.59
N ARG A 255 10.95 -16.04 -2.10
CA ARG A 255 12.40 -15.75 -2.26
C ARG A 255 13.32 -16.87 -1.75
N ASN A 256 12.88 -17.65 -0.78
CA ASN A 256 13.59 -18.82 -0.26
C ASN A 256 13.34 -20.11 -1.07
N GLY A 257 12.71 -20.01 -2.25
CA GLY A 257 12.39 -21.14 -3.11
C GLY A 257 11.20 -22.00 -2.65
N SER A 258 10.60 -21.73 -1.49
CA SER A 258 9.40 -22.46 -1.07
C SER A 258 8.16 -22.02 -1.86
N LEU A 259 7.20 -22.93 -2.03
CA LEU A 259 5.97 -22.65 -2.75
C LEU A 259 4.83 -22.37 -1.76
N LYS A 260 4.03 -21.34 -2.06
CA LYS A 260 2.77 -21.04 -1.36
C LYS A 260 1.61 -21.18 -2.36
N GLY A 261 0.66 -22.07 -2.05
CA GLY A 261 -0.60 -22.19 -2.79
C GLY A 261 -1.61 -21.20 -2.20
N ARG A 262 -2.41 -20.57 -3.06
CA ARG A 262 -3.58 -19.78 -2.65
C ARG A 262 -4.76 -20.11 -3.54
N THR A 263 -5.94 -20.22 -2.92
CA THR A 263 -7.21 -20.35 -3.63
C THR A 263 -8.12 -19.20 -3.22
N VAL A 264 -8.53 -18.44 -4.23
CA VAL A 264 -9.31 -17.20 -4.07
C VAL A 264 -10.64 -17.32 -4.81
N ALA A 265 -11.64 -16.59 -4.38
CA ALA A 265 -12.88 -16.44 -5.12
C ALA A 265 -12.70 -15.39 -6.23
N ASP A 266 -13.28 -15.64 -7.41
CA ASP A 266 -13.39 -14.62 -8.46
C ASP A 266 -14.53 -13.66 -8.12
N GLY A 267 -14.22 -12.62 -7.36
CA GLY A 267 -15.19 -11.60 -6.93
C GLY A 267 -15.60 -10.61 -8.01
N SER A 268 -15.14 -10.75 -9.25
CA SER A 268 -15.46 -9.82 -10.35
C SER A 268 -16.96 -9.65 -10.55
N SER A 269 -17.73 -10.74 -10.40
CA SER A 269 -19.21 -10.73 -10.48
C SER A 269 -19.91 -10.07 -9.28
N GLN A 270 -19.17 -9.77 -8.22
CA GLN A 270 -19.70 -9.06 -7.04
C GLN A 270 -19.52 -7.54 -7.17
N LYS A 271 -18.68 -7.06 -8.11
CA LYS A 271 -18.48 -5.63 -8.35
C LYS A 271 -19.82 -4.98 -8.73
N GLY A 272 -20.16 -3.88 -8.03
CA GLY A 272 -21.44 -3.17 -8.21
C GLY A 272 -22.65 -3.75 -7.46
N LYS A 273 -22.55 -4.96 -6.85
CA LYS A 273 -23.62 -5.50 -6.00
C LYS A 273 -23.65 -4.88 -4.61
N TYR A 274 -22.51 -4.33 -4.18
CA TYR A 274 -22.36 -3.68 -2.88
C TYR A 274 -21.95 -2.21 -3.08
N PRO A 275 -22.48 -1.29 -2.28
CA PRO A 275 -22.00 0.10 -2.25
C PRO A 275 -20.51 0.15 -1.89
N LYS A 276 -19.77 1.08 -2.50
CA LYS A 276 -18.31 1.22 -2.22
C LYS A 276 -18.01 1.42 -0.74
N GLU A 277 -18.88 2.11 -0.03
CA GLU A 277 -18.78 2.38 1.41
C GLU A 277 -18.89 1.11 2.26
N GLN A 278 -19.49 0.05 1.74
CA GLN A 278 -19.66 -1.25 2.40
C GLN A 278 -18.62 -2.29 1.98
N THR A 279 -17.73 -1.95 1.04
CA THR A 279 -16.73 -2.89 0.52
C THR A 279 -15.29 -2.47 0.84
N GLY A 280 -15.10 -1.20 1.25
CA GLY A 280 -13.78 -0.68 1.59
C GLY A 280 -13.28 -1.25 2.93
N SER A 281 -12.14 -1.93 2.93
CA SER A 281 -11.41 -2.28 4.14
C SER A 281 -10.36 -1.21 4.41
N PRO A 282 -10.34 -0.55 5.58
CA PRO A 282 -9.25 0.33 5.94
C PRO A 282 -7.94 -0.43 6.08
N THR A 283 -6.86 0.24 5.75
CA THR A 283 -5.49 -0.20 6.05
C THR A 283 -4.72 0.98 6.61
N ILE A 284 -3.71 0.76 7.46
CA ILE A 284 -2.92 1.84 8.03
C ILE A 284 -2.28 2.67 6.92
N ALA A 285 -2.41 4.00 7.00
CA ALA A 285 -1.74 4.91 6.09
C ALA A 285 -0.23 4.99 6.40
N ASN A 286 0.62 5.18 5.37
CA ASN A 286 2.05 5.36 5.58
C ASN A 286 2.35 6.50 6.56
N ASP A 287 1.64 7.62 6.42
CA ASP A 287 1.82 8.81 7.25
C ASP A 287 1.51 8.49 8.73
N ALA A 288 0.43 7.75 9.02
CA ALA A 288 0.11 7.26 10.35
C ALA A 288 1.14 6.26 10.89
N LEU A 289 1.58 5.32 10.04
CA LEU A 289 2.63 4.36 10.40
C LEU A 289 3.93 5.07 10.79
N PHE A 290 4.37 6.07 10.01
CA PHE A 290 5.59 6.83 10.31
C PHE A 290 5.47 7.62 11.60
N MET A 291 4.31 8.21 11.90
CA MET A 291 4.05 8.85 13.19
C MET A 291 4.11 7.85 14.34
N THR A 292 3.56 6.63 14.20
CA THR A 292 3.66 5.61 15.24
C THR A 292 5.10 5.11 15.41
N ILE A 293 5.88 4.97 14.32
CA ILE A 293 7.32 4.63 14.40
C ILE A 293 8.12 5.73 15.10
N LEU A 294 7.81 6.99 14.79
CA LEU A 294 8.43 8.16 15.42
C LEU A 294 8.19 8.18 16.94
N ILE A 295 6.95 7.94 17.36
CA ILE A 295 6.56 7.85 18.77
C ILE A 295 7.32 6.71 19.46
N ASP A 296 7.31 5.52 18.85
CA ASP A 296 7.99 4.35 19.39
C ASP A 296 9.49 4.58 19.61
N ALA A 297 10.14 5.21 18.61
CA ALA A 297 11.56 5.55 18.69
C ALA A 297 11.85 6.59 19.78
N HIS A 298 11.08 7.68 19.81
CA HIS A 298 11.24 8.78 20.79
C HIS A 298 11.07 8.29 22.22
N GLU A 299 10.04 7.48 22.47
CA GLU A 299 9.74 6.91 23.79
C GLU A 299 10.51 5.62 24.09
N LYS A 300 11.32 5.14 23.16
CA LYS A 300 12.10 3.88 23.30
C LYS A 300 11.21 2.70 23.68
N ARG A 301 10.05 2.58 23.02
CA ARG A 301 9.09 1.52 23.27
C ARG A 301 9.64 0.16 22.86
N ASP A 302 9.20 -0.87 23.56
CA ASP A 302 9.30 -2.23 23.05
C ASP A 302 8.30 -2.41 21.92
N VAL A 303 8.77 -2.88 20.77
CA VAL A 303 7.98 -3.06 19.55
C VAL A 303 7.93 -4.53 19.17
N ALA A 304 6.78 -4.98 18.75
CA ALA A 304 6.59 -6.27 18.10
C ALA A 304 5.89 -6.06 16.75
N THR A 305 6.35 -6.79 15.74
CA THR A 305 5.57 -7.00 14.51
C THR A 305 5.11 -8.45 14.48
N ALA A 306 3.89 -8.67 14.02
CA ALA A 306 3.26 -9.98 14.07
C ALA A 306 2.35 -10.18 12.85
N ASP A 307 2.35 -11.42 12.30
CA ASP A 307 1.50 -11.86 11.19
C ASP A 307 0.41 -12.80 11.70
N ILE A 308 -0.86 -12.52 11.32
CA ILE A 308 -2.03 -13.32 11.67
C ILE A 308 -2.35 -14.25 10.51
N THR A 309 -1.98 -15.52 10.68
CA THR A 309 -2.13 -16.51 9.63
C THR A 309 -3.59 -16.71 9.20
N GLY A 310 -3.88 -16.43 7.93
CA GLY A 310 -5.22 -16.62 7.37
C GLY A 310 -6.27 -15.63 7.92
N ALA A 311 -5.89 -14.39 8.12
CA ALA A 311 -6.69 -13.34 8.75
C ALA A 311 -8.16 -13.33 8.30
N TYR A 312 -8.43 -13.29 7.00
CA TYR A 312 -9.81 -13.31 6.50
C TYR A 312 -10.61 -14.54 6.94
N LEU A 313 -9.96 -15.70 7.02
CA LEU A 313 -10.62 -16.97 7.35
C LEU A 313 -11.14 -17.04 8.81
N HIS A 314 -10.76 -16.09 9.66
CA HIS A 314 -11.33 -15.97 11.01
C HIS A 314 -12.71 -15.31 11.00
N ALA A 315 -12.96 -14.38 10.08
CA ALA A 315 -14.21 -13.65 9.99
C ALA A 315 -15.32 -14.52 9.37
N HIS A 316 -16.53 -14.46 9.92
CA HIS A 316 -17.69 -15.16 9.37
C HIS A 316 -18.25 -14.40 8.17
N MET A 317 -18.57 -15.14 7.10
CA MET A 317 -19.32 -14.58 5.98
C MET A 317 -20.75 -14.24 6.45
N LYS A 318 -21.21 -13.01 6.23
CA LYS A 318 -22.56 -12.56 6.60
C LYS A 318 -23.59 -12.99 5.57
N ASP A 319 -23.23 -12.97 4.30
CA ASP A 319 -24.10 -13.28 3.17
C ASP A 319 -24.02 -14.76 2.75
N PHE A 320 -25.02 -15.21 2.00
CA PHE A 320 -24.98 -16.51 1.37
C PHE A 320 -24.13 -16.45 0.10
N VAL A 321 -22.83 -16.65 0.26
CA VAL A 321 -21.85 -16.66 -0.83
C VAL A 321 -21.50 -18.11 -1.16
N THR A 322 -21.58 -18.47 -2.44
CA THR A 322 -21.21 -19.80 -2.94
C THR A 322 -20.03 -19.72 -3.86
N MET A 323 -19.20 -20.77 -3.86
CA MET A 323 -18.10 -20.95 -4.80
C MET A 323 -18.27 -22.24 -5.60
N ARG A 324 -17.78 -22.21 -6.83
CA ARG A 324 -17.78 -23.34 -7.76
C ARG A 324 -16.34 -23.77 -8.02
N PHE A 325 -15.99 -24.96 -7.58
CA PHE A 325 -14.73 -25.64 -7.88
C PHE A 325 -14.89 -26.57 -9.05
N THR A 326 -13.84 -26.74 -9.88
CA THR A 326 -13.88 -27.57 -11.08
C THR A 326 -12.62 -28.43 -11.27
N GLY A 327 -12.81 -29.60 -11.86
CA GLY A 327 -11.71 -30.48 -12.32
C GLY A 327 -10.77 -30.90 -11.20
N TRP A 328 -9.47 -30.74 -11.39
CA TRP A 328 -8.42 -31.18 -10.46
C TRP A 328 -8.57 -30.58 -9.04
N ALA A 329 -9.11 -29.37 -8.93
CA ALA A 329 -9.30 -28.74 -7.63
C ALA A 329 -10.38 -29.46 -6.79
N VAL A 330 -11.39 -30.03 -7.45
CA VAL A 330 -12.40 -30.90 -6.81
C VAL A 330 -11.75 -32.17 -6.30
N ASP A 331 -10.89 -32.81 -7.10
CA ASP A 331 -10.19 -34.03 -6.71
C ASP A 331 -9.31 -33.79 -5.48
N LEU A 332 -8.57 -32.68 -5.46
CA LEU A 332 -7.70 -32.30 -4.35
C LEU A 332 -8.49 -31.96 -3.07
N LEU A 333 -9.62 -31.22 -3.19
CA LEU A 333 -10.53 -30.97 -2.08
C LEU A 333 -11.10 -32.26 -1.50
N CYS A 334 -11.51 -33.20 -2.35
CA CYS A 334 -12.02 -34.50 -1.95
C CYS A 334 -10.94 -35.42 -1.34
N GLU A 335 -9.68 -35.23 -1.69
CA GLU A 335 -8.56 -35.91 -1.05
C GLU A 335 -8.34 -35.37 0.37
N VAL A 336 -8.37 -34.04 0.56
CA VAL A 336 -8.23 -33.38 1.86
C VAL A 336 -9.45 -33.64 2.75
N ASN A 337 -10.64 -33.63 2.18
CA ASN A 337 -11.89 -33.90 2.91
C ASN A 337 -12.77 -34.89 2.11
N PRO A 338 -12.71 -36.21 2.44
CA PRO A 338 -13.46 -37.25 1.73
C PRO A 338 -14.98 -37.05 1.75
N GLU A 339 -15.54 -36.35 2.74
CA GLU A 339 -16.97 -36.03 2.84
C GLU A 339 -17.51 -35.23 1.63
N TYR A 340 -16.62 -34.49 0.95
CA TYR A 340 -17.00 -33.70 -0.23
C TYR A 340 -17.36 -34.58 -1.44
N LYS A 341 -16.86 -35.82 -1.51
CA LYS A 341 -17.09 -36.73 -2.64
C LYS A 341 -18.59 -36.94 -2.94
N LYS A 342 -19.43 -36.99 -1.91
CA LYS A 342 -20.87 -37.21 -2.06
C LYS A 342 -21.63 -36.02 -2.66
N HIS A 343 -20.99 -34.86 -2.74
CA HIS A 343 -21.56 -33.61 -3.30
C HIS A 343 -21.00 -33.27 -4.68
N VAL A 344 -20.07 -34.09 -5.21
CA VAL A 344 -19.52 -33.87 -6.53
C VAL A 344 -20.53 -34.22 -7.60
N VAL A 345 -20.74 -33.33 -8.54
CA VAL A 345 -21.60 -33.52 -9.70
C VAL A 345 -20.77 -33.36 -11.00
N PHE A 346 -21.36 -33.81 -12.12
CA PHE A 346 -20.78 -33.59 -13.43
C PHE A 346 -21.65 -32.63 -14.23
N GLU A 347 -21.03 -31.55 -14.73
CA GLU A 347 -21.61 -30.67 -15.71
C GLU A 347 -20.92 -30.94 -17.06
N GLY A 348 -21.63 -31.68 -17.91
CA GLY A 348 -21.03 -32.29 -19.09
C GLY A 348 -19.90 -33.27 -18.69
N LYS A 349 -18.67 -32.99 -19.14
CA LYS A 349 -17.47 -33.81 -18.81
C LYS A 349 -16.68 -33.29 -17.62
N VAL A 350 -17.10 -32.15 -16.99
CA VAL A 350 -16.34 -31.50 -15.95
C VAL A 350 -16.87 -31.87 -14.56
N LYS A 351 -15.99 -32.34 -13.67
CA LYS A 351 -16.33 -32.50 -12.25
C LYS A 351 -16.53 -31.12 -11.64
N VAL A 352 -17.61 -30.96 -10.90
CA VAL A 352 -17.99 -29.69 -10.21
C VAL A 352 -18.35 -29.96 -8.77
N LEU A 353 -17.95 -29.06 -7.89
CA LEU A 353 -18.35 -29.03 -6.50
C LEU A 353 -18.78 -27.60 -6.15
N TYR A 354 -20.01 -27.46 -5.70
CA TYR A 354 -20.52 -26.22 -5.12
C TYR A 354 -20.32 -26.23 -3.62
N VAL A 355 -19.82 -25.11 -3.09
CA VAL A 355 -19.62 -24.93 -1.65
C VAL A 355 -20.13 -23.57 -1.21
N ARG A 356 -20.63 -23.51 0.02
CA ARG A 356 -20.92 -22.26 0.71
C ARG A 356 -19.64 -21.77 1.41
N CYS A 357 -19.37 -20.49 1.34
CA CYS A 357 -18.34 -19.84 2.14
C CYS A 357 -18.91 -19.49 3.53
N ASN A 358 -18.51 -20.23 4.57
CA ASN A 358 -18.89 -19.93 5.96
C ASN A 358 -18.01 -18.81 6.54
N LYS A 359 -16.82 -18.64 5.99
CA LYS A 359 -15.84 -17.62 6.38
C LYS A 359 -15.53 -16.70 5.20
N ALA A 360 -15.04 -15.52 5.52
CA ALA A 360 -14.50 -14.62 4.52
C ALA A 360 -13.30 -15.28 3.81
N ILE A 361 -13.26 -15.19 2.49
CA ILE A 361 -12.22 -15.81 1.67
C ILE A 361 -11.61 -14.75 0.76
N TYR A 362 -10.34 -14.91 0.45
CA TYR A 362 -9.63 -14.02 -0.48
C TYR A 362 -10.37 -13.89 -1.81
N GLY A 363 -10.49 -12.67 -2.32
CA GLY A 363 -11.18 -12.36 -3.59
C GLY A 363 -12.67 -12.03 -3.46
N CYS A 364 -13.33 -12.34 -2.34
CA CYS A 364 -14.68 -11.82 -2.09
C CYS A 364 -14.61 -10.36 -1.68
N VAL A 365 -15.47 -9.53 -2.26
CA VAL A 365 -15.50 -8.08 -2.06
C VAL A 365 -15.68 -7.66 -0.60
N MET A 366 -16.44 -8.43 0.19
CA MET A 366 -16.70 -8.13 1.61
C MET A 366 -15.63 -8.64 2.58
N SER A 367 -14.70 -9.47 2.12
CA SER A 367 -13.78 -10.19 3.04
C SER A 367 -12.90 -9.25 3.84
N GLY A 368 -12.38 -8.21 3.22
CA GLY A 368 -11.55 -7.22 3.89
C GLY A 368 -12.31 -6.48 5.01
N LEU A 369 -13.53 -6.03 4.72
CA LEU A 369 -14.36 -5.33 5.71
C LEU A 369 -14.75 -6.25 6.89
N LEU A 370 -15.13 -7.50 6.61
CA LEU A 370 -15.50 -8.46 7.66
C LEU A 370 -14.33 -8.76 8.59
N TRP A 371 -13.13 -8.86 8.05
CA TRP A 371 -11.91 -9.00 8.85
C TRP A 371 -11.62 -7.75 9.67
N TYR A 372 -11.69 -6.58 9.06
CA TYR A 372 -11.48 -5.30 9.75
C TYR A 372 -12.44 -5.16 10.94
N GLU A 373 -13.73 -5.41 10.75
CA GLU A 373 -14.75 -5.35 11.82
C GLU A 373 -14.46 -6.35 12.94
N LEU A 374 -14.02 -7.56 12.60
CA LEU A 374 -13.66 -8.57 13.60
C LEU A 374 -12.42 -8.17 14.41
N PHE A 375 -11.37 -7.70 13.72
CA PHE A 375 -10.11 -7.35 14.37
C PHE A 375 -10.25 -6.08 15.22
N SER A 376 -10.79 -5.00 14.66
CA SER A 376 -11.03 -3.75 15.40
C SER A 376 -11.96 -3.97 16.59
N GLY A 377 -13.08 -4.69 16.40
CA GLY A 377 -13.99 -5.02 17.51
C GLY A 377 -13.37 -5.93 18.57
N THR A 378 -12.33 -6.72 18.24
CA THR A 378 -11.56 -7.50 19.21
C THR A 378 -10.67 -6.59 20.06
N LEU A 379 -10.06 -5.56 19.47
CA LEU A 379 -9.28 -4.55 20.19
C LEU A 379 -10.18 -3.68 21.06
N GLU A 380 -11.32 -3.20 20.54
CA GLU A 380 -12.28 -2.38 21.30
C GLU A 380 -12.82 -3.11 22.55
N LYS A 381 -13.13 -4.40 22.45
CA LYS A 381 -13.52 -5.24 23.60
C LYS A 381 -12.44 -5.33 24.68
N ARG A 382 -11.20 -5.02 24.34
CA ARG A 382 -10.05 -4.98 25.27
C ARG A 382 -9.73 -3.56 25.77
N GLY A 383 -10.61 -2.58 25.46
CA GLY A 383 -10.46 -1.21 25.90
C GLY A 383 -9.58 -0.33 25.00
N PHE A 384 -9.23 -0.82 23.82
CA PHE A 384 -8.57 0.04 22.83
C PHE A 384 -9.57 0.99 22.19
N VAL A 385 -9.14 2.21 21.93
CA VAL A 385 -9.87 3.24 21.20
C VAL A 385 -9.23 3.41 19.84
N ILE A 386 -10.04 3.29 18.80
CA ILE A 386 -9.60 3.48 17.41
C ILE A 386 -9.32 4.98 17.18
N ASN A 387 -8.17 5.29 16.55
CA ASN A 387 -7.85 6.65 16.17
C ASN A 387 -8.82 7.14 15.08
N PRO A 388 -9.53 8.28 15.28
CA PRO A 388 -10.53 8.75 14.31
C PRO A 388 -9.93 9.24 12.98
N TYR A 389 -8.61 9.41 12.91
CA TYR A 389 -7.90 9.88 11.71
C TYR A 389 -7.16 8.77 10.95
N ASP A 390 -6.98 7.60 11.59
CA ASP A 390 -6.59 6.36 10.93
C ASP A 390 -7.23 5.17 11.65
N PHE A 391 -8.20 4.55 11.00
CA PHE A 391 -8.99 3.46 11.58
C PHE A 391 -8.23 2.14 11.77
N CYS A 392 -7.00 2.07 11.31
CA CYS A 392 -6.08 0.94 11.54
C CYS A 392 -5.00 1.27 12.56
N VAL A 393 -5.25 2.26 13.43
CA VAL A 393 -4.45 2.56 14.61
C VAL A 393 -5.36 2.60 15.82
N ALA A 394 -5.02 1.83 16.85
CA ALA A 394 -5.77 1.74 18.10
C ALA A 394 -4.85 1.97 19.30
N ASN A 395 -5.37 2.62 20.33
CA ASN A 395 -4.61 2.98 21.53
C ASN A 395 -5.36 2.59 22.80
N ALA A 396 -4.61 2.14 23.81
CA ALA A 396 -5.10 1.94 25.14
C ALA A 396 -4.08 2.45 26.16
N LEU A 397 -4.54 3.04 27.26
CA LEU A 397 -3.69 3.37 28.38
C LEU A 397 -3.57 2.13 29.29
N ILE A 398 -2.39 1.50 29.31
CA ILE A 398 -2.11 0.31 30.08
C ILE A 398 -0.92 0.59 31.01
N GLU A 399 -1.06 0.31 32.30
CA GLU A 399 -0.03 0.55 33.31
C GLU A 399 0.59 1.96 33.25
N GLY A 400 -0.24 2.98 32.99
CA GLY A 400 0.17 4.38 32.98
C GLY A 400 0.89 4.83 31.71
N SER A 401 1.03 3.97 30.68
CA SER A 401 1.64 4.29 29.39
C SER A 401 0.73 3.86 28.24
N GLN A 402 0.86 4.51 27.10
CA GLN A 402 0.07 4.18 25.92
C GLN A 402 0.59 2.90 25.27
N CYS A 403 -0.32 1.96 25.02
CA CYS A 403 -0.13 0.86 24.10
C CYS A 403 -0.75 1.21 22.75
N THR A 404 0.03 1.09 21.68
CA THR A 404 -0.43 1.35 20.31
C THR A 404 -0.43 0.05 19.50
N VAL A 405 -1.52 -0.21 18.78
CA VAL A 405 -1.65 -1.28 17.80
C VAL A 405 -1.97 -0.65 16.45
N GLY A 406 -1.10 -0.84 15.48
CA GLY A 406 -1.33 -0.46 14.08
C GLY A 406 -1.37 -1.72 13.21
N TRP A 407 -2.26 -1.80 12.20
CA TRP A 407 -2.36 -3.00 11.38
C TRP A 407 -2.67 -2.71 9.92
N PHE A 408 -2.17 -3.62 9.08
CA PHE A 408 -2.44 -3.67 7.65
C PHE A 408 -2.89 -5.10 7.31
N VAL A 409 -4.19 -5.32 7.23
CA VAL A 409 -4.84 -6.63 7.05
C VAL A 409 -4.38 -7.62 8.14
N ASP A 410 -3.42 -8.49 7.85
CA ASP A 410 -2.85 -9.53 8.70
C ASP A 410 -1.57 -9.09 9.42
N ASP A 411 -0.82 -8.14 8.85
CA ASP A 411 0.36 -7.57 9.46
C ASP A 411 0.00 -6.60 10.60
N THR A 412 0.53 -6.83 11.79
CA THR A 412 0.23 -6.04 12.98
C THR A 412 1.51 -5.53 13.64
N LYS A 413 1.55 -4.23 14.02
CA LYS A 413 2.61 -3.62 14.82
C LYS A 413 2.04 -3.25 16.19
N ILE A 414 2.67 -3.73 17.28
CA ILE A 414 2.26 -3.52 18.66
C ILE A 414 3.42 -2.87 19.41
N SER A 415 3.16 -1.80 20.15
CA SER A 415 4.21 -1.11 20.89
C SER A 415 3.75 -0.60 22.24
N HIS A 416 4.64 -0.65 23.24
CA HIS A 416 4.42 -0.13 24.59
C HIS A 416 5.76 0.08 25.29
N ALA A 417 5.82 0.97 26.29
CA ALA A 417 7.02 1.22 27.09
C ALA A 417 7.52 -0.02 27.86
N LYS A 418 6.61 -0.93 28.22
CA LYS A 418 6.92 -2.18 28.96
C LYS A 418 6.75 -3.40 28.07
N ALA A 419 7.80 -4.20 27.91
CA ALA A 419 7.80 -5.40 27.08
C ALA A 419 6.77 -6.46 27.54
N GLY A 420 6.46 -6.53 28.84
CA GLY A 420 5.44 -7.43 29.39
C GLY A 420 4.06 -7.17 28.80
N VAL A 421 3.65 -5.91 28.70
CA VAL A 421 2.36 -5.51 28.11
C VAL A 421 2.27 -5.93 26.64
N VAL A 422 3.34 -5.73 25.85
CA VAL A 422 3.37 -6.19 24.46
C VAL A 422 3.17 -7.71 24.38
N THR A 423 3.82 -8.47 25.29
CA THR A 423 3.67 -9.93 25.35
C THR A 423 2.24 -10.34 25.70
N GLU A 424 1.59 -9.66 26.63
CA GLU A 424 0.18 -9.92 27.02
C GLU A 424 -0.79 -9.63 25.87
N ILE A 425 -0.59 -8.54 25.14
CA ILE A 425 -1.44 -8.22 23.98
C ILE A 425 -1.26 -9.27 22.88
N ILE A 426 -0.03 -9.71 22.59
CA ILE A 426 0.21 -10.80 21.64
C ILE A 426 -0.49 -12.08 22.08
N ALA A 427 -0.32 -12.51 23.33
CA ALA A 427 -1.00 -13.71 23.85
C ALA A 427 -2.52 -13.60 23.77
N ALA A 428 -3.03 -12.40 24.00
CA ALA A 428 -4.45 -12.11 23.91
C ALA A 428 -4.97 -12.19 22.47
N LEU A 429 -4.22 -11.74 21.48
CA LEU A 429 -4.56 -11.89 20.05
C LEU A 429 -4.42 -13.35 19.62
N GLU A 430 -3.37 -14.06 20.04
CA GLU A 430 -3.21 -15.49 19.77
C GLU A 430 -4.36 -16.34 20.31
N SER A 431 -4.95 -15.97 21.43
CA SER A 431 -6.13 -16.67 21.99
C SER A 431 -7.37 -16.55 21.09
N ASN A 432 -7.48 -15.50 20.29
CA ASN A 432 -8.61 -15.28 19.37
C ASN A 432 -8.32 -15.80 17.96
N PHE A 433 -7.09 -15.62 17.46
CA PHE A 433 -6.73 -15.82 16.05
C PHE A 433 -5.72 -16.94 15.83
N GLY A 434 -5.37 -17.69 16.88
CA GLY A 434 -4.36 -18.74 16.80
C GLY A 434 -2.94 -18.20 16.82
N LYS A 435 -1.96 -19.10 16.67
CA LYS A 435 -0.54 -18.78 16.78
C LYS A 435 -0.10 -17.79 15.70
N MET A 436 0.58 -16.75 16.13
CA MET A 436 1.10 -15.68 15.28
C MET A 436 2.61 -15.86 15.04
N THR A 437 3.10 -15.36 13.90
CA THR A 437 4.54 -15.21 13.68
C THR A 437 4.96 -13.85 14.23
N VAL A 438 5.80 -13.84 15.26
CA VAL A 438 6.14 -12.60 15.99
C VAL A 438 7.63 -12.31 15.87
N THR A 439 7.97 -11.06 15.52
CA THR A 439 9.32 -10.51 15.54
C THR A 439 9.42 -9.47 16.66
N ARG A 440 10.47 -9.54 17.46
CA ARG A 440 10.79 -8.62 18.58
C ARG A 440 12.20 -8.09 18.43
N GLY A 441 12.50 -7.01 19.12
CA GLY A 441 13.83 -6.38 19.15
C GLY A 441 13.89 -5.11 18.32
N PRO A 442 15.11 -4.66 17.94
CA PRO A 442 15.27 -3.37 17.28
C PRO A 442 15.00 -3.40 15.77
N ARG A 443 14.92 -4.58 15.15
CA ARG A 443 14.76 -4.74 13.70
C ARG A 443 13.49 -5.47 13.35
N HIS A 444 12.73 -4.91 12.43
CA HIS A 444 11.45 -5.43 11.97
C HIS A 444 11.35 -5.35 10.45
N ASP A 445 10.77 -6.37 9.84
CA ASP A 445 10.24 -6.31 8.48
C ASP A 445 8.73 -6.04 8.57
N PHE A 446 8.27 -4.92 8.02
CA PHE A 446 6.86 -4.53 8.05
C PHE A 446 6.49 -3.82 6.74
N LEU A 447 5.47 -4.31 6.05
CA LEU A 447 5.01 -3.79 4.75
C LEU A 447 6.14 -3.61 3.74
N GLY A 448 7.05 -4.59 3.65
CA GLY A 448 8.20 -4.57 2.74
C GLY A 448 9.28 -3.54 3.10
N MET A 449 9.16 -2.87 4.24
CA MET A 449 10.17 -1.98 4.81
C MET A 449 10.95 -2.68 5.91
N GLN A 450 12.25 -2.46 5.95
CA GLN A 450 13.11 -2.83 7.06
C GLN A 450 13.20 -1.64 8.01
N ILE A 451 12.65 -1.79 9.21
CA ILE A 451 12.61 -0.76 10.25
C ILE A 451 13.64 -1.11 11.31
N GLU A 452 14.53 -0.19 11.64
CA GLU A 452 15.51 -0.36 12.71
C GLU A 452 15.40 0.78 13.71
N TYR A 453 15.07 0.42 14.97
CA TYR A 453 15.01 1.36 16.09
C TYR A 453 16.38 1.52 16.74
N HIS A 454 16.79 2.75 16.98
CA HIS A 454 18.09 3.08 17.56
C HIS A 454 17.95 3.57 19.03
N GLY A 455 18.94 3.29 19.85
CA GLY A 455 18.95 3.72 21.25
C GLY A 455 18.98 5.24 21.46
N ASP A 456 19.26 6.02 20.41
CA ASP A 456 19.28 7.49 20.41
C ASP A 456 17.89 8.15 20.22
N GLY A 457 16.82 7.37 20.17
CA GLY A 457 15.45 7.88 19.96
C GLY A 457 15.09 8.11 18.49
N THR A 458 15.83 7.49 17.56
CA THR A 458 15.54 7.53 16.13
C THR A 458 15.23 6.16 15.56
N ALA A 459 14.58 6.10 14.41
CA ALA A 459 14.40 4.90 13.63
C ALA A 459 14.87 5.11 12.19
N SER A 460 15.45 4.07 11.58
CA SER A 460 15.82 4.04 10.16
C SER A 460 14.90 3.09 9.40
N ILE A 461 14.48 3.50 8.21
CA ILE A 461 13.59 2.72 7.35
C ILE A 461 14.27 2.52 6.00
N HIS A 462 14.41 1.26 5.55
CA HIS A 462 15.13 0.88 4.34
C HIS A 462 14.31 -0.02 3.44
N MET A 463 14.59 0.01 2.12
CA MET A 463 14.01 -0.92 1.15
C MET A 463 15.03 -1.36 0.07
N PRO A 464 16.26 -1.81 0.43
CA PRO A 464 17.30 -2.07 -0.54
C PRO A 464 16.97 -3.22 -1.51
N ALA A 465 16.30 -4.26 -1.03
CA ALA A 465 15.90 -5.39 -1.86
C ALA A 465 14.88 -4.97 -2.93
N TYR A 466 13.93 -4.11 -2.57
CA TYR A 466 12.93 -3.59 -3.50
C TYR A 466 13.55 -2.70 -4.59
N ILE A 467 14.54 -1.89 -4.20
CA ILE A 467 15.32 -1.06 -5.15
C ILE A 467 16.09 -1.97 -6.11
N GLN A 468 16.75 -3.03 -5.60
CA GLN A 468 17.47 -3.97 -6.43
C GLN A 468 16.54 -4.69 -7.42
N GLU A 469 15.39 -5.15 -6.98
CA GLU A 469 14.37 -5.76 -7.85
C GLU A 469 13.92 -4.80 -8.98
N ALA A 470 13.70 -3.50 -8.67
CA ALA A 470 13.34 -2.52 -9.68
C ALA A 470 14.45 -2.32 -10.73
N ILE A 471 15.72 -2.34 -10.30
CA ILE A 471 16.87 -2.27 -11.19
C ILE A 471 16.92 -3.50 -12.10
N ASP A 472 16.81 -4.70 -11.53
CA ASP A 472 16.90 -5.97 -12.26
C ASP A 472 15.75 -6.12 -13.27
N GLU A 473 14.52 -5.80 -12.87
CA GLU A 473 13.33 -5.86 -13.74
C GLU A 473 13.39 -4.84 -14.90
N SER A 474 14.10 -3.75 -14.73
CA SER A 474 14.22 -2.75 -15.80
C SER A 474 14.83 -3.31 -17.08
N GLY A 475 15.70 -4.32 -16.97
CA GLY A 475 16.49 -4.86 -18.07
C GLY A 475 17.48 -3.86 -18.67
N LEU A 476 17.60 -2.67 -18.04
CA LEU A 476 18.53 -1.62 -18.49
C LEU A 476 19.95 -1.91 -17.99
N GLN A 477 20.93 -1.55 -18.80
CA GLN A 477 22.33 -1.67 -18.42
C GLN A 477 22.71 -0.54 -17.42
N ILE A 478 22.60 -0.84 -16.12
CA ILE A 478 22.88 0.09 -15.03
C ILE A 478 24.27 -0.23 -14.45
N HIS A 479 25.32 0.33 -15.04
CA HIS A 479 26.71 0.09 -14.63
C HIS A 479 27.32 1.25 -13.84
N THR A 480 26.80 2.45 -14.01
CA THR A 480 27.29 3.68 -13.39
C THR A 480 26.38 4.16 -12.27
N ASN A 481 26.89 5.01 -11.40
CA ASN A 481 26.09 5.69 -10.38
C ASN A 481 25.89 7.15 -10.81
N SER A 482 24.67 7.66 -10.64
CA SER A 482 24.39 9.08 -10.82
C SER A 482 24.45 9.82 -9.47
N PRO A 483 24.99 11.06 -9.42
CA PRO A 483 25.02 11.84 -8.18
C PRO A 483 23.64 12.42 -7.79
N SER A 484 22.66 12.42 -8.69
CA SER A 484 21.32 12.96 -8.44
C SER A 484 20.26 12.17 -9.20
N PRO A 485 19.00 12.11 -8.67
CA PRO A 485 17.93 11.33 -9.27
C PRO A 485 17.46 11.86 -10.63
N CYS A 486 17.71 13.14 -10.91
CA CYS A 486 17.32 13.77 -12.16
C CYS A 486 18.35 14.85 -12.59
N SER A 487 18.25 15.29 -13.84
CA SER A 487 19.00 16.43 -14.37
C SER A 487 18.12 17.67 -14.42
N GLY A 488 18.71 18.84 -14.66
CA GLY A 488 18.00 20.11 -14.88
C GLY A 488 17.06 20.11 -16.09
N THR A 489 17.09 19.06 -16.92
CA THR A 489 16.21 18.88 -18.07
C THR A 489 15.11 17.86 -17.81
N LEU A 490 14.86 17.45 -16.55
CA LEU A 490 13.86 16.45 -16.21
C LEU A 490 12.48 16.76 -16.83
N LEU A 491 12.01 17.98 -16.62
CA LEU A 491 10.64 18.38 -17.01
C LEU A 491 10.50 18.71 -18.52
N LYS A 492 11.61 18.79 -19.26
CA LYS A 492 11.59 19.04 -20.71
C LYS A 492 11.16 17.79 -21.47
N ILE A 493 10.16 17.93 -22.33
CA ILE A 493 9.68 16.86 -23.21
C ILE A 493 10.20 17.12 -24.62
N ASP A 494 10.83 16.11 -25.20
CA ASP A 494 11.23 16.11 -26.61
C ASP A 494 10.12 15.50 -27.44
N PRO A 495 9.39 16.32 -28.27
CA PRO A 495 8.28 15.84 -29.07
C PRO A 495 8.72 14.87 -30.17
N ASP A 496 9.97 14.92 -30.60
CA ASP A 496 10.53 14.07 -31.65
C ASP A 496 11.13 12.76 -31.11
N SER A 497 11.12 12.55 -29.78
CA SER A 497 11.64 11.35 -29.17
C SER A 497 10.79 10.12 -29.53
N PRO A 498 11.38 9.06 -30.12
CA PRO A 498 10.63 7.86 -30.51
C PRO A 498 9.89 7.21 -29.33
N ALA A 499 8.64 6.76 -29.58
CA ALA A 499 7.87 6.00 -28.62
C ALA A 499 8.52 4.63 -28.36
N LEU A 500 8.45 4.15 -27.11
CA LEU A 500 8.94 2.82 -26.78
C LEU A 500 8.06 1.74 -27.41
N GLY A 501 8.67 0.68 -27.94
CA GLY A 501 7.95 -0.50 -28.36
C GLY A 501 7.22 -1.17 -27.18
N ARG A 502 6.12 -1.87 -27.45
CA ARG A 502 5.16 -2.42 -26.45
C ARG A 502 5.82 -3.10 -25.25
N LYS A 503 6.81 -3.97 -25.47
CA LYS A 503 7.50 -4.68 -24.37
C LYS A 503 8.28 -3.72 -23.47
N ARG A 504 9.05 -2.78 -24.06
CA ARG A 504 9.81 -1.77 -23.29
C ARG A 504 8.86 -0.83 -22.53
N ALA A 505 7.74 -0.42 -23.15
CA ALA A 505 6.72 0.41 -22.50
C ALA A 505 6.07 -0.29 -21.29
N GLN A 506 5.78 -1.58 -21.39
CA GLN A 506 5.27 -2.38 -20.27
C GLN A 506 6.29 -2.50 -19.14
N THR A 507 7.56 -2.76 -19.45
CA THR A 507 8.65 -2.78 -18.46
C THR A 507 8.82 -1.42 -17.80
N PHE A 508 8.81 -0.33 -18.58
CA PHE A 508 8.86 1.04 -18.06
C PHE A 508 7.74 1.30 -17.06
N HIS A 509 6.50 0.96 -17.41
CA HIS A 509 5.34 1.12 -16.51
C HIS A 509 5.52 0.31 -15.21
N SER A 510 5.90 -0.97 -15.31
CA SER A 510 6.10 -1.85 -14.16
C SER A 510 7.17 -1.32 -13.19
N VAL A 511 8.31 -0.88 -13.73
CA VAL A 511 9.41 -0.33 -12.92
C VAL A 511 9.01 0.98 -12.26
N VAL A 512 8.35 1.90 -12.98
CA VAL A 512 7.87 3.17 -12.41
C VAL A 512 6.86 2.90 -11.29
N ALA A 513 5.90 1.98 -11.48
CA ALA A 513 4.94 1.58 -10.45
C ALA A 513 5.64 1.02 -9.20
N LYS A 514 6.66 0.15 -9.38
CA LYS A 514 7.48 -0.35 -8.26
C LYS A 514 8.22 0.78 -7.54
N LEU A 515 8.73 1.76 -8.27
CA LEU A 515 9.42 2.92 -7.69
C LEU A 515 8.48 3.87 -6.92
N ILE A 516 7.17 3.93 -7.25
CA ILE A 516 6.19 4.67 -6.46
C ILE A 516 6.16 4.11 -5.03
N TYR A 517 6.14 2.79 -4.90
CA TYR A 517 6.13 2.13 -3.59
C TYR A 517 7.36 2.48 -2.74
N VAL A 518 8.54 2.52 -3.36
CA VAL A 518 9.80 2.91 -2.71
C VAL A 518 9.83 4.42 -2.39
N GLY A 519 9.47 5.28 -3.36
CA GLY A 519 9.51 6.73 -3.24
C GLY A 519 8.60 7.28 -2.15
N THR A 520 7.40 6.72 -2.03
CA THR A 520 6.42 7.15 -1.01
C THR A 520 6.70 6.61 0.39
N ARG A 521 7.66 5.68 0.54
CA ARG A 521 8.01 5.07 1.83
C ARG A 521 9.38 5.48 2.36
N THR A 522 10.42 5.27 1.58
CA THR A 522 11.79 5.44 2.10
C THR A 522 12.65 6.42 1.31
N ARG A 523 12.32 6.64 0.03
CA ARG A 523 13.15 7.43 -0.89
C ARG A 523 12.40 8.67 -1.37
N THR A 524 12.01 9.53 -0.44
CA THR A 524 11.31 10.78 -0.74
C THR A 524 12.14 11.77 -1.58
N ASP A 525 13.44 11.57 -1.62
CA ASP A 525 14.41 12.29 -2.46
C ASP A 525 14.20 12.08 -3.98
N ILE A 526 13.50 11.01 -4.39
CA ILE A 526 13.21 10.74 -5.81
C ILE A 526 11.84 11.24 -6.27
N LEU A 527 11.01 11.79 -5.39
CA LEU A 527 9.59 12.08 -5.68
C LEU A 527 9.39 12.99 -6.90
N LEU A 528 10.26 13.98 -7.12
CA LEU A 528 10.17 14.87 -8.29
C LEU A 528 10.38 14.10 -9.61
N ALA A 529 11.45 13.30 -9.67
CA ALA A 529 11.74 12.50 -10.86
C ALA A 529 10.66 11.46 -11.12
N LEU A 530 10.20 10.81 -10.04
CA LEU A 530 9.17 9.79 -10.07
C LEU A 530 7.81 10.38 -10.53
N GLY A 531 7.42 11.53 -9.99
CA GLY A 531 6.18 12.23 -10.37
C GLY A 531 6.15 12.57 -11.86
N PHE A 532 7.29 13.00 -12.43
CA PHE A 532 7.41 13.22 -13.87
C PHE A 532 7.23 11.90 -14.65
N LEU A 533 7.97 10.85 -14.27
CA LEU A 533 7.92 9.56 -14.97
C LEU A 533 6.53 8.90 -14.88
N CYS A 534 5.81 9.06 -13.77
CA CYS A 534 4.42 8.61 -13.63
C CYS A 534 3.49 9.24 -14.66
N GLY A 535 3.68 10.51 -14.98
CA GLY A 535 2.93 11.21 -16.04
C GLY A 535 3.23 10.69 -17.46
N ARG A 536 4.26 9.85 -17.62
CA ARG A 536 4.74 9.36 -18.93
C ARG A 536 4.40 7.89 -19.21
N VAL A 537 3.83 7.16 -18.26
CA VAL A 537 3.63 5.69 -18.35
C VAL A 537 2.69 5.23 -19.45
N SER A 538 1.75 6.07 -19.89
CA SER A 538 0.80 5.73 -20.95
C SER A 538 1.45 5.69 -22.33
N THR A 539 2.37 6.61 -22.61
CA THR A 539 3.06 6.78 -23.90
C THR A 539 4.54 7.12 -23.68
N PRO A 540 5.32 6.22 -23.10
CA PRO A 540 6.71 6.50 -22.80
C PRO A 540 7.57 6.52 -24.06
N THR A 541 8.58 7.41 -24.06
CA THR A 541 9.51 7.59 -25.15
C THR A 541 10.94 7.15 -24.74
N GLU A 542 11.86 7.11 -25.70
CA GLU A 542 13.28 6.83 -25.43
C GLU A 542 13.91 7.89 -24.53
N GLN A 543 13.45 9.13 -24.58
CA GLN A 543 13.88 10.17 -23.66
C GLN A 543 13.45 9.85 -22.23
N ASP A 544 12.20 9.38 -22.04
CA ASP A 544 11.68 9.00 -20.72
C ASP A 544 12.46 7.81 -20.14
N GLU A 545 12.80 6.81 -20.97
CA GLU A 545 13.61 5.67 -20.55
C GLU A 545 15.04 6.10 -20.13
N LYS A 546 15.64 7.07 -20.81
CA LYS A 546 16.94 7.65 -20.39
C LYS A 546 16.83 8.35 -19.02
N LYS A 547 15.69 9.03 -18.75
CA LYS A 547 15.42 9.65 -17.45
C LYS A 547 15.22 8.59 -16.36
N LEU A 548 14.49 7.52 -16.66
CA LEU A 548 14.33 6.36 -15.77
C LEU A 548 15.69 5.70 -15.49
N LYS A 549 16.51 5.48 -16.51
CA LYS A 549 17.87 4.93 -16.35
C LYS A 549 18.69 5.74 -15.36
N ARG A 550 18.69 7.08 -15.50
CA ARG A 550 19.41 7.98 -14.57
C ARG A 550 18.90 7.83 -13.13
N LEU A 551 17.57 7.73 -12.95
CA LEU A 551 16.97 7.50 -11.63
C LEU A 551 17.44 6.18 -11.02
N LEU A 552 17.48 5.10 -11.81
CA LEU A 552 17.97 3.80 -11.36
C LEU A 552 19.48 3.80 -11.06
N GLU A 553 20.29 4.54 -11.83
CA GLU A 553 21.73 4.76 -11.55
C GLU A 553 21.93 5.49 -10.22
N TYR A 554 21.09 6.48 -9.90
CA TYR A 554 21.10 7.15 -8.60
C TYR A 554 20.73 6.20 -7.47
N LEU A 555 19.64 5.46 -7.63
CA LEU A 555 19.16 4.49 -6.64
C LEU A 555 20.18 3.37 -6.40
N ARG A 556 20.88 2.89 -7.44
CA ARG A 556 21.96 1.91 -7.29
C ARG A 556 23.08 2.44 -6.39
N GLY A 557 23.52 3.68 -6.61
CA GLY A 557 24.57 4.30 -5.82
C GLY A 557 24.20 4.64 -4.38
N THR A 558 22.89 4.73 -4.11
CA THR A 558 22.34 5.14 -2.82
C THR A 558 21.36 4.10 -2.23
N LYS A 559 21.50 2.84 -2.63
CA LYS A 559 20.56 1.76 -2.31
C LYS A 559 20.32 1.57 -0.80
N GLU A 560 21.40 1.70 -0.02
CA GLU A 560 21.38 1.52 1.43
C GLU A 560 21.00 2.81 2.20
N MET A 561 20.68 3.91 1.52
CA MET A 561 20.31 5.16 2.18
C MET A 561 18.95 5.06 2.85
N PRO A 562 18.84 5.23 4.19
CA PRO A 562 17.61 5.14 4.92
C PRO A 562 16.83 6.45 4.90
N LEU A 563 15.51 6.35 5.09
CA LEU A 563 14.74 7.40 5.73
C LEU A 563 14.97 7.30 7.24
N ARG A 564 15.57 8.31 7.86
CA ARG A 564 15.81 8.34 9.30
C ARG A 564 14.82 9.28 9.97
N LEU A 565 13.95 8.74 10.82
CA LEU A 565 12.93 9.48 11.58
C LEU A 565 13.40 9.70 13.01
N GLY A 566 13.15 10.90 13.54
CA GLY A 566 13.39 11.27 14.93
C GLY A 566 12.66 12.55 15.31
N ALA A 567 12.21 12.64 16.55
CA ALA A 567 11.54 13.81 17.08
C ALA A 567 12.43 14.54 18.08
N ASP A 568 12.52 15.87 17.93
CA ASP A 568 13.06 16.75 18.98
C ASP A 568 12.03 16.91 20.11
N SER A 569 10.73 16.89 19.74
CA SER A 569 9.58 16.90 20.63
C SER A 569 8.37 16.30 19.91
N LEU A 570 7.52 15.56 20.63
CA LEU A 570 6.25 15.06 20.08
C LEU A 570 5.13 16.13 20.06
N ASN A 571 5.35 17.28 20.67
CA ASN A 571 4.37 18.37 20.80
C ASN A 571 4.58 19.50 19.79
N HIS A 572 5.62 19.39 18.97
CA HIS A 572 5.97 20.41 17.98
C HIS A 572 6.44 19.76 16.69
N PHE A 573 5.87 20.20 15.58
CA PHE A 573 6.33 19.83 14.25
C PHE A 573 6.47 21.04 13.34
N MET A 574 7.25 20.89 12.29
CA MET A 574 7.53 21.92 11.30
C MET A 574 7.00 21.48 9.94
N THR A 575 6.44 22.43 9.20
CA THR A 575 5.94 22.24 7.83
C THR A 575 6.66 23.21 6.91
N TRP A 576 7.26 22.69 5.85
CA TRP A 576 7.84 23.47 4.76
C TRP A 576 7.04 23.21 3.50
N VAL A 577 6.63 24.27 2.84
CA VAL A 577 5.96 24.22 1.53
C VAL A 577 6.61 25.26 0.63
N ASP A 578 6.85 24.88 -0.60
CA ASP A 578 7.44 25.72 -1.64
C ASP A 578 6.79 25.42 -2.99
N ALA A 579 6.70 26.41 -3.87
CA ALA A 579 6.12 26.23 -5.19
C ALA A 579 6.96 26.88 -6.30
N SER A 580 7.29 26.08 -7.32
CA SER A 580 7.97 26.57 -8.51
C SER A 580 6.96 26.97 -9.58
N PHE A 581 6.94 28.25 -9.96
CA PHE A 581 5.98 28.82 -10.90
C PHE A 581 6.25 28.36 -12.35
N ALA A 582 5.21 27.86 -13.01
CA ALA A 582 5.12 27.59 -14.46
C ALA A 582 6.30 26.74 -15.03
N ILE A 583 6.81 25.77 -14.26
CA ILE A 583 7.99 24.97 -14.65
C ILE A 583 7.69 23.80 -15.59
N HIS A 584 6.43 23.43 -15.77
CA HIS A 584 6.01 22.36 -16.68
C HIS A 584 5.70 22.90 -18.09
N ASP A 585 5.81 22.06 -19.13
CA ASP A 585 5.57 22.45 -20.53
C ASP A 585 4.15 23.02 -20.75
N ASP A 586 3.16 22.61 -19.96
CA ASP A 586 1.80 23.15 -19.95
C ASP A 586 1.64 24.36 -19.02
N MET A 587 2.73 25.00 -18.63
CA MET A 587 2.79 26.20 -17.77
C MET A 587 2.18 26.01 -16.38
N ARG A 588 2.02 24.76 -15.92
CA ARG A 588 1.62 24.47 -14.54
C ARG A 588 2.79 24.59 -13.58
N SER A 589 2.47 25.03 -12.39
CA SER A 589 3.41 25.12 -11.28
C SER A 589 3.59 23.78 -10.59
N HIS A 590 4.59 23.66 -9.72
CA HIS A 590 4.88 22.44 -8.96
C HIS A 590 4.98 22.77 -7.48
N THR A 591 4.32 22.00 -6.63
CA THR A 591 4.39 22.14 -5.17
C THR A 591 5.25 21.05 -4.58
N GLY A 592 6.20 21.42 -3.73
CA GLY A 592 6.95 20.55 -2.82
C GLY A 592 6.59 20.84 -1.38
N GLY A 593 6.57 19.81 -0.53
CA GLY A 593 6.33 20.03 0.89
C GLY A 593 6.84 18.89 1.75
N VAL A 594 7.22 19.23 2.98
CA VAL A 594 7.73 18.30 3.99
C VAL A 594 7.14 18.66 5.36
N ILE A 595 6.73 17.66 6.12
CA ILE A 595 6.39 17.76 7.54
C ILE A 595 7.37 16.89 8.34
N SER A 596 7.95 17.47 9.41
CA SER A 596 8.93 16.78 10.26
C SER A 596 8.78 17.18 11.72
N PHE A 597 9.10 16.26 12.63
CA PHE A 597 9.23 16.50 14.07
C PHE A 597 10.66 16.80 14.52
N GLY A 598 11.61 16.90 13.57
CA GLY A 598 13.03 17.17 13.84
C GLY A 598 13.91 16.52 12.80
N ARG A 599 13.94 15.18 12.72
CA ARG A 599 14.74 14.43 11.75
C ARG A 599 13.86 13.63 10.80
N GLY A 600 14.11 13.79 9.50
CA GLY A 600 13.36 13.12 8.44
C GLY A 600 11.94 13.65 8.27
N GLY A 601 11.42 13.52 7.07
CA GLY A 601 10.04 13.89 6.76
C GLY A 601 9.09 12.73 7.01
N ILE A 602 8.06 12.95 7.82
CA ILE A 602 6.96 11.99 8.00
C ILE A 602 5.96 12.06 6.85
N ILE A 603 5.77 13.25 6.27
CA ILE A 603 5.00 13.48 5.05
C ILE A 603 5.86 14.29 4.09
N CYS A 604 6.17 13.70 2.95
CA CYS A 604 6.86 14.36 1.86
C CYS A 604 6.03 14.24 0.60
N LYS A 605 5.76 15.37 -0.06
CA LYS A 605 5.01 15.39 -1.32
C LYS A 605 5.76 16.23 -2.34
N SER A 606 5.63 15.84 -3.60
CA SER A 606 6.12 16.59 -4.76
C SER A 606 5.08 16.40 -5.86
N LYS A 607 4.35 17.48 -6.22
CA LYS A 607 3.16 17.36 -7.05
C LYS A 607 3.04 18.54 -8.03
N LYS A 608 2.75 18.23 -9.28
CA LYS A 608 2.32 19.21 -10.27
C LYS A 608 0.97 19.78 -9.86
N GLN A 609 0.82 21.11 -9.83
CA GLN A 609 -0.45 21.77 -9.50
C GLN A 609 -1.53 21.44 -10.55
N SER A 610 -2.77 21.36 -10.09
CA SER A 610 -3.92 21.00 -10.96
C SER A 610 -4.42 22.15 -11.83
N ILE A 611 -4.08 23.39 -11.47
CA ILE A 611 -4.48 24.61 -12.17
C ILE A 611 -3.24 25.41 -12.62
N ASN A 612 -3.42 26.26 -13.62
CA ASN A 612 -2.40 27.24 -14.03
C ASN A 612 -2.52 28.48 -13.16
N THR A 613 -1.41 28.95 -12.64
CA THR A 613 -1.31 30.17 -11.84
C THR A 613 -0.80 31.33 -12.68
N LYS A 614 -1.13 32.57 -12.29
CA LYS A 614 -0.74 33.78 -13.03
C LYS A 614 0.56 34.39 -12.53
N SER A 615 1.01 33.99 -11.33
CA SER A 615 2.22 34.51 -10.71
C SER A 615 2.84 33.47 -9.77
N SER A 616 4.09 33.69 -9.37
CA SER A 616 4.74 32.89 -8.33
C SER A 616 4.00 32.98 -7.00
N THR A 617 3.51 34.15 -6.62
CA THR A 617 2.73 34.34 -5.38
C THR A 617 1.45 33.48 -5.37
N GLU A 618 0.75 33.42 -6.51
CA GLU A 618 -0.43 32.55 -6.64
C GLU A 618 -0.05 31.07 -6.58
N ALA A 619 1.09 30.69 -7.17
CA ALA A 619 1.61 29.32 -7.07
C ALA A 619 1.92 28.93 -5.64
N GLU A 620 2.56 29.82 -4.85
CA GLU A 620 2.81 29.63 -3.41
C GLU A 620 1.52 29.47 -2.62
N LEU A 621 0.52 30.32 -2.88
CA LEU A 621 -0.78 30.25 -2.21
C LEU A 621 -1.48 28.90 -2.49
N ILE A 622 -1.45 28.44 -3.74
CA ILE A 622 -2.00 27.12 -4.11
C ILE A 622 -1.20 26.00 -3.41
N GLY A 623 0.13 26.11 -3.38
CA GLY A 623 0.98 25.15 -2.68
C GLY A 623 0.64 25.07 -1.20
N ALA A 624 0.50 26.19 -0.53
CA ALA A 624 0.09 26.26 0.88
C ALA A 624 -1.32 25.67 1.09
N SER A 625 -2.27 26.00 0.22
CA SER A 625 -3.64 25.47 0.26
C SER A 625 -3.68 23.96 0.07
N ASP A 626 -2.92 23.39 -0.88
CA ASP A 626 -2.83 21.96 -1.13
C ASP A 626 -2.18 21.20 0.04
N TYR A 627 -1.28 21.85 0.78
CA TYR A 627 -0.49 21.21 1.83
C TYR A 627 -1.10 21.34 3.26
N LEU A 628 -1.90 22.37 3.51
CA LEU A 628 -2.56 22.61 4.79
C LEU A 628 -3.37 21.41 5.32
N PRO A 629 -4.11 20.65 4.49
CA PRO A 629 -4.79 19.44 4.95
C PRO A 629 -3.85 18.40 5.59
N HIS A 630 -2.64 18.24 5.07
CA HIS A 630 -1.64 17.34 5.65
C HIS A 630 -1.15 17.83 7.00
N THR A 631 -0.94 19.15 7.15
CA THR A 631 -0.56 19.78 8.43
C THR A 631 -1.64 19.58 9.49
N LEU A 632 -2.91 19.78 9.12
CA LEU A 632 -4.04 19.55 10.00
C LEU A 632 -4.20 18.07 10.38
N TYR A 633 -3.99 17.16 9.40
CA TYR A 633 -4.04 15.73 9.65
C TYR A 633 -3.00 15.29 10.69
N VAL A 634 -1.74 15.73 10.55
CA VAL A 634 -0.67 15.42 11.51
C VAL A 634 -1.05 15.92 12.92
N LYS A 635 -1.52 17.17 13.03
CA LYS A 635 -1.97 17.73 14.29
C LYS A 635 -3.06 16.86 14.93
N MET A 636 -4.13 16.61 14.19
CA MET A 636 -5.30 15.90 14.70
C MET A 636 -4.98 14.42 15.03
N PHE A 637 -4.17 13.76 14.20
CA PHE A 637 -3.72 12.40 14.47
C PHE A 637 -2.90 12.33 15.76
N MET A 638 -1.93 13.21 15.95
CA MET A 638 -1.08 13.23 17.14
C MET A 638 -1.87 13.56 18.40
N GLU A 639 -2.82 14.49 18.34
CA GLU A 639 -3.72 14.80 19.45
C GLU A 639 -4.60 13.61 19.83
N ALA A 640 -5.11 12.86 18.84
CA ALA A 640 -5.84 11.62 19.07
C ALA A 640 -4.95 10.47 19.59
N GLN A 641 -3.64 10.54 19.32
CA GLN A 641 -2.63 9.67 19.94
C GLN A 641 -2.27 10.07 21.37
N GLY A 642 -2.86 11.14 21.91
CA GLY A 642 -2.56 11.63 23.26
C GLY A 642 -1.36 12.59 23.34
N TYR A 643 -0.85 13.09 22.21
CA TYR A 643 0.24 14.06 22.13
C TYR A 643 -0.29 15.41 21.67
N PRO A 644 -0.67 16.32 22.62
CA PRO A 644 -1.22 17.61 22.26
C PRO A 644 -0.17 18.46 21.54
N ILE A 645 -0.53 18.97 20.38
CA ILE A 645 0.36 19.82 19.58
C ILE A 645 0.28 21.26 20.10
N SER A 646 1.33 21.71 20.76
CA SER A 646 1.45 23.08 21.28
C SER A 646 1.89 24.06 20.19
N LYS A 647 2.59 23.58 19.17
CA LYS A 647 3.11 24.43 18.10
C LYS A 647 3.21 23.66 16.78
N ALA A 648 2.69 24.23 15.69
CA ALA A 648 2.96 23.88 14.31
C ALA A 648 3.57 25.12 13.63
N THR A 649 4.74 25.00 13.04
CA THR A 649 5.49 26.11 12.44
C THR A 649 5.65 25.89 10.96
#